data_f838d4097e5d2315366b065f3fbd7096
#
_entry.id   f838d4097e5d2315366b065f3fbd7096
#
_cell.length_a   1.000
_cell.length_b   1.000
_cell.length_c   1.000
_cell.angle_alpha   90.00
_cell.angle_beta   90.00
_cell.angle_gamma   90.00
#
_symmetry.space_group_name_H-M   'P 1'
#
loop_
_entity.id
_entity.type
_entity.pdbx_description
1 polymer ?
#
loop_
_entity_poly.entity_id
_entity_poly.type
_entity_poly.pdbx_seq_one_letter_code
_entity_poly.pdbx_strand_id
1 'polypeptide(L)'
;MGRYSRIGSPLLCISLTSVLAAQQYTIVDIQKVPIAGNAEEALVRISFPPRVREISCDVLIAGAGMGGIGAALAASARGHSVCLTEETDWVGGQATAAGVSALDENRFIEFAGGTRTYREFRGRIRDWYRQNRKLTPEAASWENLNPGSCYVSPLCFEPKAGVDVLQQMLARPRLQLFLRTQIFAIDRRGAVIDSALAWQFDRREVLRFRPRFVLDSTEMGDLLPLAKVPYVLGSEAKSQTGEPDAAAEPNPACVQSFTYPFAVEHGAAAAAPTLKPPDYDRIVARQGFSLRTYYPPEFGWRGWFQYGMFGDDPPIPNNMSPGPFFSWRRLLAAANFTSGAPQDVALINWPHQDYAAESPLDRAPEDLARILQRAKQTSQAFLYCMQNDLPRDGGGRGYPELRLRADVMDTADGMSKYPYIRESRRMIARGSVAEQDIVEDTQPGPRARLFEDSVGTGYYMVDIHPCGANETGRMRMPRPFQIPMAALLPREPLNFLPAGKNLGVTHLTNGAFRLHPVEWNIGEAAGAIASLWLERGALPSAGEVQGQLARLGVPLFWFDDLAPDHPAFAAIQLAAIRGLYPLDDAGLHASPDAPVTRAEAAAALAAYYGKRLDKKASIELVLSEGWMAADHRNWFHPDLPFYWTDWREEKLRPPLPPLRFHRTGPVRRWELASRLTGAGVK
;
A
#
# COMPACT_ATOMS: atom_id res chain seq x y z
N MET A 1 21.13 -14.41 -87.61
CA MET A 1 21.82 -13.16 -87.40
C MET A 1 20.81 -12.09 -86.99
N GLY A 2 20.68 -11.75 -85.73
CA GLY A 2 19.77 -10.74 -85.22
C GLY A 2 20.27 -10.27 -83.87
N ARG A 3 20.81 -9.04 -83.86
CA ARG A 3 21.32 -8.39 -82.64
C ARG A 3 20.10 -7.84 -81.82
N TYR A 4 19.97 -8.26 -80.56
CA TYR A 4 19.08 -7.62 -79.61
C TYR A 4 19.83 -6.55 -78.81
N SER A 5 19.40 -5.30 -78.96
CA SER A 5 19.88 -4.18 -78.12
C SER A 5 19.15 -4.20 -76.76
N ARG A 6 19.88 -4.17 -75.70
CA ARG A 6 19.35 -3.98 -74.36
C ARG A 6 19.14 -2.49 -74.08
N ILE A 7 17.87 -2.11 -73.85
CA ILE A 7 17.49 -0.79 -73.31
C ILE A 7 17.53 -0.92 -71.78
N GLY A 8 18.45 -0.24 -71.13
CA GLY A 8 18.47 -0.10 -69.69
C GLY A 8 17.44 0.91 -69.21
N SER A 9 16.50 0.49 -68.41
CA SER A 9 15.62 1.41 -67.66
C SER A 9 16.35 1.90 -66.39
N PRO A 10 16.34 3.20 -66.10
CA PRO A 10 16.89 3.71 -64.86
C PRO A 10 15.90 3.37 -63.71
N LEU A 11 16.38 2.63 -62.70
CA LEU A 11 15.68 2.48 -61.42
C LEU A 11 15.66 3.84 -60.69
N LEU A 12 14.49 4.43 -60.67
CA LEU A 12 14.21 5.59 -59.83
C LEU A 12 14.14 5.11 -58.38
N CYS A 13 15.22 5.33 -57.61
CA CYS A 13 15.22 5.21 -56.18
C CYS A 13 14.32 6.33 -55.57
N ILE A 14 13.04 6.04 -55.38
CA ILE A 14 12.18 6.86 -54.56
C ILE A 14 12.60 6.60 -53.08
N SER A 15 13.38 7.52 -52.54
CA SER A 15 13.61 7.60 -51.08
C SER A 15 12.26 7.95 -50.45
N LEU A 16 11.57 6.97 -49.90
CA LEU A 16 10.50 7.19 -48.94
C LEU A 16 11.12 7.82 -47.66
N THR A 17 11.28 9.12 -47.67
CA THR A 17 11.34 9.91 -46.43
C THR A 17 9.93 9.84 -45.86
N SER A 18 9.69 8.85 -45.01
CA SER A 18 8.53 8.87 -44.13
C SER A 18 8.64 10.14 -43.28
N VAL A 19 7.80 11.11 -43.60
CA VAL A 19 7.51 12.24 -42.73
C VAL A 19 6.86 11.62 -41.49
N LEU A 20 7.63 11.34 -40.49
CA LEU A 20 7.16 11.11 -39.12
C LEU A 20 6.44 12.42 -38.76
N ALA A 21 5.12 12.47 -38.91
CA ALA A 21 4.29 13.47 -38.31
C ALA A 21 4.71 13.50 -36.82
N ALA A 22 5.16 14.64 -36.32
CA ALA A 22 5.61 14.77 -34.94
C ALA A 22 4.46 14.35 -34.03
N GLN A 23 4.57 13.18 -33.43
CA GLN A 23 3.55 12.65 -32.55
C GLN A 23 3.41 13.61 -31.37
N GLN A 24 2.24 14.19 -31.22
CA GLN A 24 1.93 15.15 -30.19
C GLN A 24 1.24 14.43 -29.02
N TYR A 25 1.73 14.62 -27.80
CA TYR A 25 1.12 14.09 -26.59
C TYR A 25 0.58 15.24 -25.76
N THR A 26 -0.52 15.01 -25.07
CA THR A 26 -1.07 15.93 -24.07
C THR A 26 -1.17 15.18 -22.76
N ILE A 27 -0.67 15.80 -21.69
CA ILE A 27 -0.73 15.29 -20.31
C ILE A 27 -1.24 16.38 -19.38
N VAL A 28 -1.62 16.00 -18.16
CA VAL A 28 -2.06 16.93 -17.12
C VAL A 28 -0.95 17.07 -16.07
N ASP A 29 -0.52 18.29 -15.82
CA ASP A 29 0.25 18.59 -14.60
C ASP A 29 -0.71 18.63 -13.40
N ILE A 30 -0.92 17.50 -12.74
CA ILE A 30 -1.90 17.32 -11.66
C ILE A 30 -1.68 18.32 -10.53
N GLN A 31 -0.42 18.59 -10.18
CA GLN A 31 -0.07 19.55 -9.14
C GLN A 31 -0.46 20.99 -9.50
N LYS A 32 -0.62 21.31 -10.78
CA LYS A 32 -0.95 22.64 -11.29
C LYS A 32 -2.42 22.84 -11.64
N VAL A 33 -3.27 21.82 -11.44
CA VAL A 33 -4.71 21.97 -11.66
C VAL A 33 -5.24 23.10 -10.77
N PRO A 34 -5.78 24.20 -11.35
CA PRO A 34 -6.25 25.33 -10.58
C PRO A 34 -7.60 25.02 -9.93
N ILE A 35 -7.87 25.59 -8.76
CA ILE A 35 -9.17 25.46 -8.10
C ILE A 35 -10.25 26.34 -8.78
N ALA A 36 -9.85 27.43 -9.43
CA ALA A 36 -10.71 28.36 -10.15
C ALA A 36 -10.06 28.77 -11.48
N GLY A 37 -10.85 29.31 -12.40
CA GLY A 37 -10.37 29.67 -13.73
C GLY A 37 -10.41 28.52 -14.72
N ASN A 38 -9.50 28.52 -15.69
CA ASN A 38 -9.50 27.53 -16.76
C ASN A 38 -8.68 26.29 -16.38
N ALA A 39 -9.32 25.14 -16.24
CA ALA A 39 -8.66 23.86 -15.92
C ALA A 39 -7.57 23.48 -16.95
N GLU A 40 -7.73 23.91 -18.21
CA GLU A 40 -6.78 23.60 -19.28
C GLU A 40 -5.40 24.27 -19.12
N GLU A 41 -5.25 25.19 -18.16
CA GLU A 41 -3.93 25.73 -17.80
C GLU A 41 -2.98 24.66 -17.23
N ALA A 42 -3.53 23.56 -16.73
CA ALA A 42 -2.76 22.41 -16.28
C ALA A 42 -2.31 21.47 -17.42
N LEU A 43 -2.78 21.68 -18.66
CA LEU A 43 -2.40 20.84 -19.80
C LEU A 43 -1.00 21.16 -20.32
N VAL A 44 -0.22 20.12 -20.51
CA VAL A 44 1.10 20.21 -21.13
C VAL A 44 1.05 19.46 -22.47
N ARG A 45 1.28 20.22 -23.55
CA ARG A 45 1.39 19.69 -24.91
C ARG A 45 2.87 19.42 -25.22
N ILE A 46 3.19 18.15 -25.45
CA ILE A 46 4.56 17.71 -25.69
C ILE A 46 4.72 17.45 -27.18
N SER A 47 5.61 18.24 -27.80
CA SER A 47 6.10 17.95 -29.15
C SER A 47 7.43 17.19 -29.01
N PHE A 48 7.59 16.08 -29.74
CA PHE A 48 8.76 15.24 -29.59
C PHE A 48 10.02 15.99 -30.03
N PRO A 49 11.02 16.19 -29.15
CA PRO A 49 12.22 16.93 -29.49
C PRO A 49 13.16 16.06 -30.35
N PRO A 50 14.03 16.67 -31.16
CA PRO A 50 14.99 15.94 -32.01
C PRO A 50 16.03 15.17 -31.18
N ARG A 51 16.23 15.51 -29.91
CA ARG A 51 17.10 14.82 -28.95
C ARG A 51 16.37 14.59 -27.65
N VAL A 52 16.47 13.38 -27.12
CA VAL A 52 15.88 12.92 -25.86
C VAL A 52 17.02 12.50 -24.95
N ARG A 53 16.97 12.90 -23.71
CA ARG A 53 17.95 12.45 -22.71
C ARG A 53 17.68 11.00 -22.32
N GLU A 54 18.63 10.12 -22.62
CA GLU A 54 18.57 8.68 -22.29
C GLU A 54 19.04 8.45 -20.85
N ILE A 55 18.32 7.60 -20.14
CA ILE A 55 18.63 7.19 -18.76
C ILE A 55 18.50 5.67 -18.68
N SER A 56 19.54 5.00 -18.22
CA SER A 56 19.52 3.55 -18.03
C SER A 56 19.49 3.19 -16.56
N CYS A 57 18.66 2.22 -16.21
CA CYS A 57 18.60 1.61 -14.89
C CYS A 57 18.16 0.15 -14.97
N ASP A 58 18.45 -0.64 -13.95
CA ASP A 58 17.99 -2.02 -13.90
C ASP A 58 16.46 -2.05 -13.66
N VAL A 59 15.96 -1.24 -12.72
CA VAL A 59 14.55 -1.16 -12.37
C VAL A 59 14.06 0.28 -12.53
N LEU A 60 13.03 0.49 -13.36
CA LEU A 60 12.26 1.71 -13.40
C LEU A 60 11.01 1.53 -12.56
N ILE A 61 10.78 2.44 -11.64
CA ILE A 61 9.59 2.50 -10.80
C ILE A 61 8.85 3.80 -11.10
N ALA A 62 7.64 3.70 -11.60
CA ALA A 62 6.77 4.84 -11.84
C ALA A 62 5.89 5.09 -10.61
N GLY A 63 5.93 6.30 -10.07
CA GLY A 63 5.23 6.71 -8.85
C GLY A 63 6.03 6.41 -7.58
N ALA A 64 6.35 7.46 -6.82
CA ALA A 64 7.01 7.38 -5.52
C ALA A 64 5.99 7.42 -4.36
N GLY A 65 4.84 6.75 -4.54
CA GLY A 65 3.88 6.46 -3.48
C GLY A 65 4.41 5.41 -2.50
N MET A 66 3.56 4.96 -1.57
CA MET A 66 3.96 3.99 -0.52
C MET A 66 4.56 2.72 -1.13
N GLY A 67 3.93 2.17 -2.16
CA GLY A 67 4.41 0.98 -2.85
C GLY A 67 5.71 1.23 -3.62
N GLY A 68 5.81 2.37 -4.33
CA GLY A 68 7.01 2.72 -5.09
C GLY A 68 8.25 2.88 -4.22
N ILE A 69 8.08 3.43 -3.02
CA ILE A 69 9.14 3.54 -2.02
C ILE A 69 9.56 2.16 -1.52
N GLY A 70 8.59 1.32 -1.11
CA GLY A 70 8.86 -0.06 -0.70
C GLY A 70 9.64 -0.83 -1.78
N ALA A 71 9.21 -0.71 -3.04
CA ALA A 71 9.87 -1.34 -4.18
C ALA A 71 11.30 -0.83 -4.40
N ALA A 72 11.51 0.48 -4.31
CA ALA A 72 12.83 1.10 -4.48
C ALA A 72 13.81 0.67 -3.38
N LEU A 73 13.33 0.60 -2.13
CA LEU A 73 14.12 0.11 -1.01
C LEU A 73 14.51 -1.36 -1.17
N ALA A 74 13.57 -2.21 -1.59
CA ALA A 74 13.81 -3.64 -1.79
C ALA A 74 14.78 -3.90 -2.96
N ALA A 75 14.60 -3.23 -4.10
CA ALA A 75 15.48 -3.38 -5.26
C ALA A 75 16.88 -2.84 -5.00
N SER A 76 17.01 -1.66 -4.39
CA SER A 76 18.31 -1.06 -4.07
C SER A 76 19.09 -1.86 -3.02
N ALA A 77 18.42 -2.52 -2.08
CA ALA A 77 19.05 -3.39 -1.08
C ALA A 77 19.78 -4.59 -1.72
N ARG A 78 19.42 -4.97 -2.94
CA ARG A 78 20.12 -6.01 -3.72
C ARG A 78 21.16 -5.46 -4.69
N GLY A 79 21.42 -4.16 -4.66
CA GLY A 79 22.48 -3.53 -5.47
C GLY A 79 22.06 -3.20 -6.89
N HIS A 80 20.76 -3.33 -7.26
CA HIS A 80 20.27 -2.88 -8.55
C HIS A 80 20.25 -1.36 -8.68
N SER A 81 20.47 -0.85 -9.88
CA SER A 81 20.25 0.56 -10.18
C SER A 81 18.76 0.83 -10.35
N VAL A 82 18.26 1.82 -9.62
CA VAL A 82 16.83 2.18 -9.56
C VAL A 82 16.63 3.59 -10.09
N CYS A 83 15.68 3.75 -11.04
CA CYS A 83 15.09 5.03 -11.39
C CYS A 83 13.69 5.08 -10.79
N LEU A 84 13.44 6.03 -9.90
CA LEU A 84 12.14 6.26 -9.28
C LEU A 84 11.58 7.60 -9.76
N THR A 85 10.42 7.61 -10.42
CA THR A 85 9.77 8.84 -10.89
C THR A 85 8.63 9.23 -9.94
N GLU A 86 8.34 10.53 -9.85
CA GLU A 86 7.21 11.08 -9.11
C GLU A 86 6.65 12.31 -9.84
N GLU A 87 5.33 12.35 -10.01
CA GLU A 87 4.65 13.42 -10.73
C GLU A 87 4.63 14.75 -9.97
N THR A 88 4.60 14.66 -8.64
CA THR A 88 4.67 15.82 -7.75
C THR A 88 6.11 16.12 -7.33
N ASP A 89 6.30 17.19 -6.59
CA ASP A 89 7.57 17.51 -5.95
C ASP A 89 7.74 16.83 -4.57
N TRP A 90 6.79 15.99 -4.14
CA TRP A 90 6.78 15.27 -2.88
C TRP A 90 6.72 13.74 -3.08
N VAL A 91 7.65 13.02 -2.48
CA VAL A 91 7.60 11.55 -2.37
C VAL A 91 6.66 11.14 -1.24
N GLY A 92 6.06 9.95 -1.31
CA GLY A 92 5.24 9.35 -0.25
C GLY A 92 3.77 9.17 -0.62
N GLY A 93 3.34 9.67 -1.78
CA GLY A 93 1.98 9.48 -2.31
C GLY A 93 0.90 9.80 -1.28
N GLN A 94 0.09 8.80 -0.92
CA GLN A 94 -1.04 9.02 0.01
C GLN A 94 -0.61 9.58 1.38
N ALA A 95 0.57 9.26 1.91
CA ALA A 95 1.04 9.76 3.20
C ALA A 95 1.57 11.20 3.16
N THR A 96 1.77 11.78 1.98
CA THR A 96 2.38 13.11 1.81
C THR A 96 1.68 13.95 0.76
N ALA A 97 1.92 13.71 -0.54
CA ALA A 97 1.38 14.49 -1.65
C ALA A 97 -0.16 14.50 -1.70
N ALA A 98 -0.82 13.40 -1.35
CA ALA A 98 -2.27 13.33 -1.20
C ALA A 98 -2.76 13.72 0.23
N GLY A 99 -1.86 14.12 1.11
CA GLY A 99 -2.16 14.75 2.40
C GLY A 99 -2.57 13.80 3.53
N VAL A 100 -2.75 12.48 3.32
CA VAL A 100 -3.26 11.55 4.34
C VAL A 100 -2.13 11.06 5.25
N SER A 101 -1.55 11.98 6.00
CA SER A 101 -0.46 11.74 6.96
C SER A 101 -0.94 11.34 8.37
N ALA A 102 -2.24 11.16 8.55
CA ALA A 102 -2.84 10.35 9.59
C ALA A 102 -2.99 8.94 9.01
N LEU A 103 -2.01 8.07 9.27
CA LEU A 103 -1.86 6.80 8.56
C LEU A 103 -3.01 5.84 8.85
N ASP A 104 -3.58 5.25 7.81
CA ASP A 104 -4.60 4.21 7.95
C ASP A 104 -3.89 2.87 8.20
N GLU A 105 -3.87 2.44 9.46
CA GLU A 105 -3.07 1.33 9.98
C GLU A 105 -3.92 0.38 10.83
N ASN A 106 -3.41 -0.85 10.98
CA ASN A 106 -4.02 -1.80 11.90
C ASN A 106 -3.60 -1.53 13.35
N ARG A 107 -4.37 -2.04 14.30
CA ARG A 107 -4.14 -1.86 15.75
C ARG A 107 -2.85 -2.47 16.28
N PHE A 108 -2.21 -3.37 15.54
CA PHE A 108 -0.99 -4.07 15.94
C PHE A 108 0.28 -3.43 15.37
N ILE A 109 0.16 -2.36 14.57
CA ILE A 109 1.26 -1.81 13.77
C ILE A 109 2.51 -1.43 14.56
N GLU A 110 2.35 -1.12 15.85
CA GLU A 110 3.50 -0.83 16.74
C GLU A 110 4.34 -2.08 17.05
N PHE A 111 3.76 -3.28 16.95
CA PHE A 111 4.40 -4.55 17.31
C PHE A 111 4.55 -5.47 16.11
N ALA A 112 3.54 -5.57 15.26
CA ALA A 112 3.45 -6.52 14.17
C ALA A 112 2.68 -5.96 12.96
N GLY A 113 2.59 -6.73 11.88
CA GLY A 113 1.74 -6.41 10.72
C GLY A 113 2.28 -5.34 9.78
N GLY A 114 3.45 -4.77 10.04
CA GLY A 114 4.19 -3.91 9.12
C GLY A 114 5.54 -4.54 8.77
N THR A 115 6.10 -4.17 7.62
CA THR A 115 7.45 -4.59 7.24
C THR A 115 8.50 -3.87 8.07
N ARG A 116 9.74 -4.39 8.11
CA ARG A 116 10.85 -3.72 8.84
C ARG A 116 11.07 -2.30 8.36
N THR A 117 11.07 -2.05 7.05
CA THR A 117 11.34 -0.71 6.52
C THR A 117 10.16 0.24 6.71
N TYR A 118 8.92 -0.25 6.73
CA TYR A 118 7.75 0.55 7.10
C TYR A 118 7.81 0.99 8.58
N ARG A 119 8.19 0.08 9.48
CA ARG A 119 8.41 0.44 10.90
C ARG A 119 9.58 1.41 11.07
N GLU A 120 10.64 1.26 10.27
CA GLU A 120 11.74 2.22 10.21
C GLU A 120 11.24 3.61 9.81
N PHE A 121 10.40 3.71 8.77
CA PHE A 121 9.76 4.95 8.38
C PHE A 121 9.02 5.60 9.55
N ARG A 122 8.17 4.86 10.25
CA ARG A 122 7.42 5.35 11.42
C ARG A 122 8.35 5.82 12.54
N GLY A 123 9.38 5.05 12.86
CA GLY A 123 10.38 5.42 13.86
C GLY A 123 11.12 6.72 13.51
N ARG A 124 11.55 6.85 12.23
CA ARG A 124 12.23 8.05 11.74
C ARG A 124 11.34 9.30 11.74
N ILE A 125 10.01 9.16 11.54
CA ILE A 125 9.07 10.29 11.72
C ILE A 125 9.12 10.78 13.17
N ARG A 126 9.06 9.89 14.15
CA ARG A 126 9.16 10.26 15.59
C ARG A 126 10.48 10.93 15.90
N ASP A 127 11.57 10.42 15.35
CA ASP A 127 12.90 11.00 15.53
C ASP A 127 13.03 12.37 14.87
N TRP A 128 12.39 12.56 13.69
CA TRP A 128 12.33 13.87 13.04
C TRP A 128 11.71 14.92 13.96
N TYR A 129 10.59 14.60 14.66
CA TYR A 129 9.97 15.52 15.62
C TYR A 129 10.88 15.77 16.83
N ARG A 130 11.52 14.76 17.38
CA ARG A 130 12.49 14.94 18.49
C ARG A 130 13.67 15.83 18.13
N GLN A 131 14.09 15.81 16.87
CA GLN A 131 15.24 16.58 16.39
C GLN A 131 14.84 18.00 15.92
N ASN A 132 13.66 18.17 15.37
CA ASN A 132 13.29 19.40 14.66
C ASN A 132 12.21 20.25 15.37
N ARG A 133 11.62 19.73 16.46
CA ARG A 133 10.57 20.42 17.23
C ARG A 133 10.91 20.48 18.70
N LYS A 134 10.44 21.52 19.37
CA LYS A 134 10.59 21.67 20.84
C LYS A 134 9.43 20.95 21.53
N LEU A 135 9.63 19.69 21.85
CA LEU A 135 8.63 18.87 22.53
C LEU A 135 8.57 19.19 24.04
N THR A 136 7.42 18.96 24.66
CA THR A 136 7.34 18.92 26.13
C THR A 136 8.14 17.72 26.66
N PRO A 137 8.56 17.72 27.94
CA PRO A 137 9.27 16.57 28.52
C PRO A 137 8.48 15.25 28.40
N GLU A 138 7.17 15.31 28.59
CA GLU A 138 6.26 14.17 28.48
C GLU A 138 6.26 13.63 27.03
N ALA A 139 6.03 14.49 26.04
CA ALA A 139 6.02 14.10 24.63
C ALA A 139 7.40 13.56 24.17
N ALA A 140 8.49 14.18 24.63
CA ALA A 140 9.85 13.75 24.29
C ALA A 140 10.18 12.35 24.83
N SER A 141 9.65 11.99 26.02
CA SER A 141 9.85 10.68 26.67
C SER A 141 8.91 9.59 26.14
N TRP A 142 7.89 9.95 25.38
CA TRP A 142 6.93 9.00 24.87
C TRP A 142 7.52 8.18 23.72
N GLU A 143 7.75 6.88 23.94
CA GLU A 143 8.36 5.98 22.96
C GLU A 143 7.63 6.00 21.64
N ASN A 144 6.31 5.82 21.68
CA ASN A 144 5.42 5.83 20.51
C ASN A 144 4.80 7.23 20.31
N LEU A 145 5.63 8.28 20.31
CA LEU A 145 5.18 9.65 20.09
C LEU A 145 4.25 9.74 18.88
N ASN A 146 3.05 10.27 19.12
CA ASN A 146 2.09 10.68 18.09
C ASN A 146 2.01 12.21 18.08
N PRO A 147 2.68 12.91 17.15
CA PRO A 147 2.74 14.38 17.15
C PRO A 147 1.38 15.07 17.13
N GLY A 148 0.42 14.45 16.44
CA GLY A 148 -0.96 14.93 16.38
C GLY A 148 -1.83 14.46 17.53
N SER A 149 -1.41 13.48 18.34
CA SER A 149 -2.28 12.82 19.32
C SER A 149 -3.68 12.53 18.75
N CYS A 150 -3.73 12.18 17.47
CA CYS A 150 -4.98 11.83 16.80
C CYS A 150 -5.47 10.46 17.25
N TYR A 151 -6.77 10.20 17.14
CA TYR A 151 -7.29 8.90 17.56
C TYR A 151 -7.58 7.92 16.40
N VAL A 152 -7.51 8.37 15.14
CA VAL A 152 -7.67 7.49 13.98
C VAL A 152 -6.46 6.59 13.76
N SER A 153 -5.29 7.06 14.17
CA SER A 153 -4.01 6.38 13.92
C SER A 153 -3.06 6.52 15.11
N PRO A 154 -2.21 5.53 15.38
CA PRO A 154 -1.14 5.66 16.35
C PRO A 154 -0.01 6.61 15.90
N LEU A 155 -0.05 7.11 14.64
CA LEU A 155 0.94 8.06 14.12
C LEU A 155 0.30 9.05 13.14
N CYS A 156 0.14 10.30 13.58
CA CYS A 156 -0.31 11.43 12.78
C CYS A 156 0.77 12.53 12.79
N PHE A 157 1.10 13.07 11.63
CA PHE A 157 2.22 13.99 11.46
C PHE A 157 2.00 14.97 10.30
N GLU A 158 2.80 16.03 10.22
CA GLU A 158 2.78 16.95 9.10
C GLU A 158 3.31 16.26 7.83
N PRO A 159 2.67 16.37 6.64
CA PRO A 159 3.14 15.72 5.41
C PRO A 159 4.61 16.01 5.09
N LYS A 160 5.08 17.23 5.36
CA LYS A 160 6.48 17.63 5.13
C LYS A 160 7.49 16.81 5.93
N ALA A 161 7.17 16.41 7.17
CA ALA A 161 8.02 15.50 7.95
C ALA A 161 8.16 14.14 7.25
N GLY A 162 7.05 13.65 6.66
CA GLY A 162 7.06 12.44 5.84
C GLY A 162 7.96 12.55 4.63
N VAL A 163 7.86 13.66 3.88
CA VAL A 163 8.73 13.92 2.71
C VAL A 163 10.21 13.90 3.10
N ASP A 164 10.58 14.64 4.15
CA ASP A 164 11.97 14.74 4.58
C ASP A 164 12.56 13.38 4.99
N VAL A 165 11.78 12.59 5.74
CA VAL A 165 12.19 11.25 6.15
C VAL A 165 12.31 10.31 4.96
N LEU A 166 11.34 10.30 4.05
CA LEU A 166 11.34 9.42 2.90
C LEU A 166 12.48 9.76 1.92
N GLN A 167 12.77 11.04 1.69
CA GLN A 167 13.92 11.46 0.90
C GLN A 167 15.25 10.96 1.50
N GLN A 168 15.39 11.02 2.84
CA GLN A 168 16.55 10.45 3.52
C GLN A 168 16.65 8.92 3.36
N MET A 169 15.52 8.20 3.43
CA MET A 169 15.50 6.75 3.24
C MET A 169 15.85 6.35 1.80
N LEU A 170 15.47 7.18 0.82
CA LEU A 170 15.76 7.00 -0.61
C LEU A 170 17.18 7.46 -1.02
N ALA A 171 17.89 8.20 -0.16
CA ALA A 171 19.27 8.63 -0.42
C ALA A 171 20.24 7.44 -0.35
N ARG A 172 20.18 6.57 -1.37
CA ARG A 172 20.98 5.33 -1.48
C ARG A 172 21.84 5.33 -2.72
N PRO A 173 23.04 4.69 -2.69
CA PRO A 173 23.83 4.48 -3.89
C PRO A 173 22.99 3.80 -4.98
N ARG A 174 23.15 4.26 -6.25
CA ARG A 174 22.47 3.72 -7.43
C ARG A 174 20.94 3.89 -7.47
N LEU A 175 20.32 4.65 -6.54
CA LEU A 175 18.94 5.07 -6.60
C LEU A 175 18.91 6.53 -7.06
N GLN A 176 18.20 6.80 -8.16
CA GLN A 176 17.98 8.12 -8.72
C GLN A 176 16.51 8.46 -8.62
N LEU A 177 16.18 9.56 -7.94
CA LEU A 177 14.83 10.09 -7.81
C LEU A 177 14.61 11.22 -8.83
N PHE A 178 13.52 11.11 -9.57
CA PHE A 178 13.07 12.07 -10.59
C PHE A 178 11.73 12.65 -10.17
N LEU A 179 11.77 13.75 -9.42
CA LEU A 179 10.56 14.50 -9.05
C LEU A 179 10.01 15.26 -10.26
N ARG A 180 8.75 15.65 -10.19
CA ARG A 180 8.05 16.36 -11.26
C ARG A 180 8.23 15.68 -12.61
N THR A 181 8.07 14.34 -12.62
CA THR A 181 8.36 13.51 -13.79
C THR A 181 7.25 12.48 -13.98
N GLN A 182 6.47 12.64 -15.06
CA GLN A 182 5.35 11.78 -15.43
C GLN A 182 5.68 10.94 -16.67
N ILE A 183 5.48 9.62 -16.59
CA ILE A 183 5.59 8.74 -17.74
C ILE A 183 4.34 8.88 -18.59
N PHE A 184 4.51 9.13 -19.90
CA PHE A 184 3.39 9.36 -20.81
C PHE A 184 3.33 8.40 -22.00
N ALA A 185 4.39 7.62 -22.24
CA ALA A 185 4.41 6.61 -23.30
C ALA A 185 5.39 5.47 -22.96
N ILE A 186 5.08 4.28 -23.48
CA ILE A 186 5.89 3.08 -23.31
C ILE A 186 6.10 2.42 -24.68
N ASP A 187 7.36 2.09 -24.97
CA ASP A 187 7.73 1.24 -26.11
C ASP A 187 7.78 -0.21 -25.64
N ARG A 188 6.84 -1.02 -26.13
CA ARG A 188 6.77 -2.46 -25.83
C ARG A 188 6.94 -3.28 -27.10
N ARG A 189 7.81 -4.29 -27.04
CA ARG A 189 7.99 -5.30 -28.10
C ARG A 189 7.74 -6.70 -27.54
N GLY A 190 6.59 -7.28 -27.87
CA GLY A 190 6.19 -8.59 -27.35
C GLY A 190 6.14 -8.60 -25.82
N ALA A 191 6.95 -9.45 -25.19
CA ALA A 191 7.04 -9.61 -23.74
C ALA A 191 8.03 -8.63 -23.05
N VAL A 192 8.52 -7.60 -23.75
CA VAL A 192 9.54 -6.70 -23.22
C VAL A 192 9.12 -5.25 -23.39
N ILE A 193 9.16 -4.51 -22.31
CA ILE A 193 9.17 -3.04 -22.30
C ILE A 193 10.60 -2.61 -22.52
N ASP A 194 10.89 -1.98 -23.66
CA ASP A 194 12.23 -1.52 -24.04
C ASP A 194 12.56 -0.14 -23.50
N SER A 195 11.57 0.74 -23.47
CA SER A 195 11.74 2.10 -22.97
C SER A 195 10.42 2.71 -22.48
N ALA A 196 10.56 3.68 -21.60
CA ALA A 196 9.47 4.55 -21.16
C ALA A 196 9.86 6.01 -21.39
N LEU A 197 8.92 6.77 -21.97
CA LEU A 197 9.08 8.21 -22.18
C LEU A 197 8.39 8.96 -21.04
N ALA A 198 9.10 9.92 -20.46
CA ALA A 198 8.59 10.76 -19.40
C ALA A 198 8.81 12.23 -19.71
N TRP A 199 7.90 13.06 -19.19
CA TRP A 199 8.04 14.52 -19.19
C TRP A 199 8.48 14.98 -17.81
N GLN A 200 9.59 15.72 -17.76
CA GLN A 200 10.03 16.40 -16.57
C GLN A 200 9.54 17.86 -16.59
N PHE A 201 8.58 18.18 -15.73
CA PHE A 201 7.83 19.44 -15.75
C PHE A 201 8.73 20.66 -15.53
N ASP A 202 9.65 20.60 -14.55
CA ASP A 202 10.47 21.77 -14.17
C ASP A 202 11.52 22.11 -15.23
N ARG A 203 12.09 21.09 -15.88
CA ARG A 203 13.09 21.28 -16.95
C ARG A 203 12.48 21.35 -18.33
N ARG A 204 11.20 21.02 -18.46
CA ARG A 204 10.47 20.97 -19.74
C ARG A 204 11.20 20.11 -20.77
N GLU A 205 11.68 18.95 -20.35
CA GLU A 205 12.42 18.02 -21.18
C GLU A 205 11.76 16.64 -21.23
N VAL A 206 11.97 15.93 -22.34
CA VAL A 206 11.60 14.51 -22.49
C VAL A 206 12.77 13.67 -22.06
N LEU A 207 12.49 12.74 -21.13
CA LEU A 207 13.41 11.69 -20.69
C LEU A 207 13.01 10.36 -21.32
N ARG A 208 13.97 9.56 -21.73
CA ARG A 208 13.74 8.17 -22.13
C ARG A 208 14.48 7.26 -21.17
N PHE A 209 13.71 6.54 -20.38
CA PHE A 209 14.23 5.49 -19.51
C PHE A 209 14.38 4.19 -20.30
N ARG A 210 15.52 3.51 -20.11
CA ARG A 210 15.79 2.18 -20.64
C ARG A 210 15.99 1.19 -19.49
N PRO A 211 14.88 0.67 -18.97
CA PRO A 211 14.91 -0.27 -17.86
C PRO A 211 15.09 -1.71 -18.37
N ARG A 212 15.57 -2.57 -17.49
CA ARG A 212 15.48 -4.02 -17.66
C ARG A 212 14.20 -4.59 -17.08
N PHE A 213 13.62 -3.90 -16.07
CA PHE A 213 12.35 -4.24 -15.43
C PHE A 213 11.57 -2.97 -15.06
N VAL A 214 10.25 -3.02 -15.13
CA VAL A 214 9.37 -1.88 -14.87
C VAL A 214 8.38 -2.22 -13.75
N LEU A 215 8.22 -1.32 -12.79
CA LEU A 215 7.24 -1.40 -11.73
C LEU A 215 6.27 -0.21 -11.81
N ASP A 216 4.97 -0.49 -11.76
CA ASP A 216 3.92 0.54 -11.75
C ASP A 216 3.38 0.73 -10.33
N SER A 217 3.75 1.84 -9.71
CA SER A 217 3.22 2.33 -8.44
C SER A 217 2.54 3.70 -8.58
N THR A 218 2.08 4.02 -9.80
CA THR A 218 1.29 5.23 -10.00
C THR A 218 -0.05 5.09 -9.29
N GLU A 219 -0.56 6.19 -8.74
CA GLU A 219 -1.80 6.17 -7.95
C GLU A 219 -3.01 5.71 -8.76
N MET A 220 -3.01 5.90 -10.07
CA MET A 220 -4.09 5.54 -10.97
C MET A 220 -3.81 4.29 -11.81
N GLY A 221 -2.65 3.61 -11.65
CA GLY A 221 -2.26 2.46 -12.47
C GLY A 221 -2.02 2.85 -13.93
N ASP A 222 -1.31 3.95 -14.16
CA ASP A 222 -1.21 4.61 -15.47
C ASP A 222 -0.36 3.82 -16.48
N LEU A 223 0.57 3.01 -15.98
CA LEU A 223 1.38 2.20 -16.89
C LEU A 223 0.62 1.00 -17.47
N LEU A 224 -0.49 0.55 -16.84
CA LEU A 224 -1.29 -0.55 -17.35
C LEU A 224 -1.79 -0.28 -18.79
N PRO A 225 -2.52 0.83 -19.06
CA PRO A 225 -2.92 1.17 -20.44
C PRO A 225 -1.72 1.49 -21.35
N LEU A 226 -0.71 2.20 -20.86
CA LEU A 226 0.47 2.57 -21.66
C LEU A 226 1.26 1.33 -22.10
N ALA A 227 1.41 0.32 -21.25
CA ALA A 227 2.06 -0.95 -21.57
C ALA A 227 1.12 -1.98 -22.21
N LYS A 228 -0.16 -1.64 -22.43
CA LYS A 228 -1.20 -2.54 -22.92
C LYS A 228 -1.33 -3.82 -22.09
N VAL A 229 -1.22 -3.67 -20.76
CA VAL A 229 -1.51 -4.74 -19.81
C VAL A 229 -3.01 -4.73 -19.51
N PRO A 230 -3.71 -5.87 -19.62
CA PRO A 230 -5.14 -5.93 -19.34
C PRO A 230 -5.48 -5.54 -17.89
N TYR A 231 -6.53 -4.75 -17.73
CA TYR A 231 -7.02 -4.29 -16.42
C TYR A 231 -8.55 -4.19 -16.40
N VAL A 232 -9.10 -4.01 -15.20
CA VAL A 232 -10.51 -3.74 -14.95
C VAL A 232 -10.68 -2.43 -14.20
N LEU A 233 -11.88 -1.84 -14.34
CA LEU A 233 -12.34 -0.65 -13.64
C LEU A 233 -13.66 -0.92 -12.93
N GLY A 234 -13.89 -0.22 -11.84
CA GLY A 234 -15.17 -0.22 -11.13
C GLY A 234 -15.55 -1.59 -10.58
N SER A 235 -16.84 -1.79 -10.30
CA SER A 235 -17.31 -2.98 -9.62
C SER A 235 -17.57 -4.14 -10.57
N GLU A 236 -17.12 -5.34 -10.18
CA GLU A 236 -17.45 -6.60 -10.82
C GLU A 236 -18.84 -7.09 -10.39
N ALA A 237 -19.45 -7.96 -11.23
CA ALA A 237 -20.67 -8.65 -10.86
C ALA A 237 -20.41 -9.86 -9.97
N LYS A 238 -21.38 -10.23 -9.14
CA LYS A 238 -21.35 -11.47 -8.34
C LYS A 238 -21.11 -12.72 -9.19
N SER A 239 -21.66 -12.74 -10.41
CA SER A 239 -21.44 -13.86 -11.35
C SER A 239 -19.99 -13.98 -11.83
N GLN A 240 -19.18 -12.92 -11.71
CA GLN A 240 -17.78 -12.88 -12.14
C GLN A 240 -16.82 -13.28 -11.02
N THR A 241 -17.09 -12.88 -9.77
CA THR A 241 -16.17 -13.03 -8.64
C THR A 241 -16.68 -13.97 -7.56
N GLY A 242 -17.97 -14.22 -7.51
CA GLY A 242 -18.62 -15.01 -6.45
C GLY A 242 -18.71 -14.26 -5.11
N GLU A 243 -18.34 -13.01 -5.04
CA GLU A 243 -18.31 -12.22 -3.82
C GLU A 243 -19.72 -12.03 -3.24
N PRO A 244 -19.91 -12.23 -1.92
CA PRO A 244 -21.21 -12.09 -1.28
C PRO A 244 -21.86 -10.72 -1.50
N ASP A 245 -21.08 -9.65 -1.41
CA ASP A 245 -21.52 -8.26 -1.47
C ASP A 245 -21.38 -7.61 -2.86
N ALA A 246 -20.89 -8.36 -3.87
CA ALA A 246 -20.82 -7.84 -5.23
C ALA A 246 -22.21 -7.58 -5.82
N ALA A 247 -22.31 -6.57 -6.68
CA ALA A 247 -23.54 -6.23 -7.39
C ALA A 247 -24.00 -7.37 -8.32
N ALA A 248 -25.28 -7.37 -8.69
CA ALA A 248 -25.80 -8.36 -9.65
C ALA A 248 -25.15 -8.19 -11.04
N GLU A 249 -24.94 -6.94 -11.46
CA GLU A 249 -24.38 -6.58 -12.77
C GLU A 249 -23.07 -5.81 -12.58
N PRO A 250 -22.11 -5.94 -13.49
CA PRO A 250 -20.86 -5.20 -13.44
C PRO A 250 -21.08 -3.72 -13.76
N ASN A 251 -20.37 -2.85 -13.09
CA ASN A 251 -20.41 -1.41 -13.37
C ASN A 251 -19.00 -0.81 -13.47
N PRO A 252 -18.40 -0.74 -14.66
CA PRO A 252 -17.06 -0.16 -14.84
C PRO A 252 -16.96 1.33 -14.47
N ALA A 253 -18.08 2.04 -14.40
CA ALA A 253 -18.11 3.45 -13.98
C ALA A 253 -18.11 3.60 -12.44
N CYS A 254 -18.40 2.54 -11.69
CA CYS A 254 -18.42 2.55 -10.24
C CYS A 254 -17.00 2.41 -9.66
N VAL A 255 -16.19 3.44 -9.87
CA VAL A 255 -14.88 3.60 -9.23
C VAL A 255 -15.06 4.41 -7.96
N GLN A 256 -14.42 4.00 -6.86
CA GLN A 256 -14.55 4.68 -5.57
C GLN A 256 -14.23 6.18 -5.69
N SER A 257 -15.01 6.99 -4.99
CA SER A 257 -14.79 8.44 -4.91
C SER A 257 -13.41 8.79 -4.36
N PHE A 258 -12.91 9.93 -4.76
CA PHE A 258 -11.60 10.44 -4.36
C PHE A 258 -11.72 11.84 -3.74
N THR A 259 -10.66 12.31 -3.08
CA THR A 259 -10.69 13.52 -2.28
C THR A 259 -9.46 14.37 -2.53
N TYR A 260 -9.59 15.68 -2.44
CA TYR A 260 -8.46 16.59 -2.19
C TYR A 260 -8.46 16.98 -0.71
N PRO A 261 -7.69 16.30 0.17
CA PRO A 261 -7.54 16.69 1.55
C PRO A 261 -6.94 18.09 1.72
N PHE A 262 -7.25 18.72 2.84
CA PHE A 262 -6.66 20.00 3.25
C PHE A 262 -6.49 20.07 4.77
N ALA A 263 -5.66 20.97 5.24
CA ALA A 263 -5.43 21.14 6.67
C ALA A 263 -6.07 22.41 7.20
N VAL A 264 -6.60 22.35 8.41
CA VAL A 264 -7.14 23.51 9.13
C VAL A 264 -6.53 23.62 10.52
N GLU A 265 -6.36 24.86 11.01
CA GLU A 265 -6.06 25.11 12.42
C GLU A 265 -7.28 25.70 13.12
N HIS A 266 -7.36 25.50 14.43
CA HIS A 266 -8.33 26.16 15.28
C HIS A 266 -7.69 27.38 15.93
N GLY A 267 -8.12 28.59 15.55
CA GLY A 267 -7.61 29.85 16.05
C GLY A 267 -8.51 30.47 17.13
N ALA A 268 -7.92 31.33 17.97
CA ALA A 268 -8.67 32.05 19.01
C ALA A 268 -9.63 33.14 18.47
N ALA A 269 -9.44 33.55 17.21
CA ALA A 269 -10.25 34.57 16.55
C ALA A 269 -10.81 34.03 15.22
N ALA A 270 -11.94 34.59 14.78
CA ALA A 270 -12.50 34.25 13.48
C ALA A 270 -11.45 34.47 12.36
N ALA A 271 -11.30 33.47 11.51
CA ALA A 271 -10.46 33.56 10.32
C ALA A 271 -11.09 34.52 9.29
N ALA A 272 -10.27 35.01 8.35
CA ALA A 272 -10.82 35.62 7.14
C ALA A 272 -11.71 34.56 6.46
N PRO A 273 -12.98 34.89 6.14
CA PRO A 273 -13.90 33.90 5.58
C PRO A 273 -13.39 33.40 4.22
N THR A 274 -13.45 32.10 4.01
CA THR A 274 -13.28 31.52 2.69
C THR A 274 -14.35 32.09 1.77
N LEU A 275 -13.98 32.49 0.57
CA LEU A 275 -14.96 32.95 -0.41
C LEU A 275 -15.92 31.82 -0.76
N LYS A 276 -17.21 32.12 -0.81
CA LYS A 276 -18.24 31.14 -1.22
C LYS A 276 -17.93 30.68 -2.64
N PRO A 277 -17.71 29.35 -2.86
CA PRO A 277 -17.47 28.84 -4.21
C PRO A 277 -18.68 29.12 -5.14
N PRO A 278 -18.45 29.41 -6.42
CA PRO A 278 -19.54 29.77 -7.34
C PRO A 278 -20.69 28.75 -7.39
N ASP A 279 -20.36 27.47 -7.35
CA ASP A 279 -21.34 26.35 -7.43
C ASP A 279 -21.74 25.78 -6.05
N TYR A 280 -21.46 26.51 -4.96
CA TYR A 280 -21.62 26.01 -3.59
C TYR A 280 -22.98 25.36 -3.32
N ASP A 281 -24.08 26.06 -3.64
CA ASP A 281 -25.42 25.57 -3.34
C ASP A 281 -25.75 24.29 -4.11
N ARG A 282 -25.26 24.15 -5.34
CA ARG A 282 -25.39 22.95 -6.16
C ARG A 282 -24.55 21.79 -5.60
N ILE A 283 -23.34 22.09 -5.15
CA ILE A 283 -22.45 21.09 -4.54
C ILE A 283 -23.07 20.58 -3.25
N VAL A 284 -23.54 21.46 -2.35
CA VAL A 284 -24.18 21.09 -1.08
C VAL A 284 -25.42 20.25 -1.31
N ALA A 285 -26.30 20.66 -2.25
CA ALA A 285 -27.52 19.91 -2.55
C ALA A 285 -27.24 18.47 -3.03
N ARG A 286 -26.09 18.26 -3.68
CA ARG A 286 -25.65 16.96 -4.20
C ARG A 286 -24.91 16.13 -3.16
N GLN A 287 -24.00 16.74 -2.38
CA GLN A 287 -23.08 16.05 -1.43
C GLN A 287 -23.72 15.81 -0.06
N GLY A 288 -24.70 16.65 0.37
CA GLY A 288 -25.32 16.55 1.69
C GLY A 288 -24.29 16.69 2.81
N PHE A 289 -23.46 17.72 2.78
CA PHE A 289 -22.37 17.94 3.74
C PHE A 289 -22.83 17.83 5.19
N SER A 290 -22.18 16.96 5.95
CA SER A 290 -22.44 16.78 7.39
C SER A 290 -21.23 16.13 8.09
N LEU A 291 -21.21 16.19 9.42
CA LEU A 291 -20.29 15.43 10.25
C LEU A 291 -20.95 14.13 10.77
N ARG A 292 -21.75 13.47 9.93
CA ARG A 292 -22.38 12.20 10.24
C ARG A 292 -21.71 11.08 9.48
N THR A 293 -21.62 9.92 10.09
CA THR A 293 -21.19 8.69 9.42
C THR A 293 -22.03 7.51 9.88
N TYR A 294 -22.12 6.49 9.06
CA TYR A 294 -22.78 5.24 9.42
C TYR A 294 -21.72 4.21 9.84
N TYR A 295 -21.90 3.64 11.03
CA TYR A 295 -21.07 2.54 11.50
C TYR A 295 -21.85 1.22 11.37
N PRO A 296 -21.33 0.23 10.65
CA PRO A 296 -21.93 -1.08 10.58
C PRO A 296 -21.86 -1.80 11.95
N PRO A 297 -22.75 -2.78 12.19
CA PRO A 297 -22.85 -3.46 13.49
C PRO A 297 -21.56 -4.09 14.02
N GLU A 298 -20.68 -4.49 13.13
CA GLU A 298 -19.41 -5.15 13.42
C GLU A 298 -18.43 -4.28 14.21
N PHE A 299 -18.62 -2.97 14.18
CA PHE A 299 -17.82 -2.01 14.97
C PHE A 299 -18.27 -1.84 16.41
N GLY A 300 -19.30 -2.60 16.86
CA GLY A 300 -19.88 -2.42 18.19
C GLY A 300 -20.76 -1.15 18.32
N TRP A 301 -20.78 -0.29 17.33
CA TRP A 301 -21.60 0.89 17.17
C TRP A 301 -22.62 0.61 16.07
N ARG A 302 -23.87 0.94 16.32
CA ARG A 302 -24.92 0.65 15.34
C ARG A 302 -25.58 1.92 14.86
N GLY A 303 -25.52 2.15 13.54
CA GLY A 303 -26.27 3.19 12.88
C GLY A 303 -25.52 4.50 12.69
N TRP A 304 -26.27 5.55 12.56
CA TRP A 304 -25.74 6.89 12.28
C TRP A 304 -25.15 7.52 13.55
N PHE A 305 -23.93 8.00 13.43
CA PHE A 305 -23.25 8.78 14.44
C PHE A 305 -23.02 10.21 13.96
N GLN A 306 -23.33 11.21 14.80
CA GLN A 306 -23.05 12.62 14.57
C GLN A 306 -21.84 13.04 15.40
N TYR A 307 -20.80 13.50 14.74
CA TYR A 307 -19.61 14.05 15.43
C TYR A 307 -19.87 15.47 15.91
N GLY A 308 -19.42 15.78 17.14
CA GLY A 308 -19.13 17.15 17.54
C GLY A 308 -17.81 17.61 16.89
N MET A 309 -17.66 18.90 16.65
CA MET A 309 -16.42 19.44 16.09
C MET A 309 -15.28 19.34 17.11
N PHE A 310 -15.53 19.78 18.34
CA PHE A 310 -14.58 19.82 19.45
C PHE A 310 -15.08 19.00 20.64
N GLY A 311 -14.21 18.70 21.60
CA GLY A 311 -14.49 17.94 22.81
C GLY A 311 -13.24 17.22 23.30
N ASP A 312 -13.43 16.38 24.30
CA ASP A 312 -12.35 15.55 24.86
C ASP A 312 -12.01 14.39 23.93
N ASP A 313 -10.71 14.14 23.77
CA ASP A 313 -10.23 13.01 23.01
C ASP A 313 -10.56 11.69 23.72
N PRO A 314 -10.88 10.61 22.99
CA PRO A 314 -11.13 9.32 23.59
C PRO A 314 -9.87 8.81 24.32
N PRO A 315 -10.05 8.14 25.48
CA PRO A 315 -8.93 7.72 26.30
C PRO A 315 -8.03 6.65 25.64
N ILE A 316 -8.53 5.99 24.60
CA ILE A 316 -7.78 4.99 23.84
C ILE A 316 -7.81 5.40 22.37
N PRO A 317 -6.64 5.75 21.79
CA PRO A 317 -6.57 6.04 20.36
C PRO A 317 -6.78 4.75 19.57
N ASN A 318 -7.97 4.54 19.12
CA ASN A 318 -8.30 3.54 18.11
C ASN A 318 -9.61 3.96 17.43
N ASN A 319 -9.85 3.48 16.25
CA ASN A 319 -11.06 3.73 15.46
C ASN A 319 -12.36 3.25 16.11
N MET A 320 -12.32 2.73 17.34
CA MET A 320 -13.45 2.06 18.01
C MET A 320 -14.24 2.99 18.92
N SER A 321 -13.74 4.18 19.23
CA SER A 321 -14.46 5.19 20.03
C SER A 321 -14.53 6.49 19.26
N PRO A 322 -15.71 6.97 18.87
CA PRO A 322 -15.83 8.27 18.20
C PRO A 322 -15.47 9.39 19.18
N GLY A 323 -14.42 10.11 18.83
CA GLY A 323 -14.01 11.35 19.50
C GLY A 323 -14.49 12.59 18.71
N PRO A 324 -13.98 13.78 19.03
CA PRO A 324 -14.26 14.98 18.26
C PRO A 324 -13.76 14.88 16.82
N PHE A 325 -14.50 15.53 15.91
CA PHE A 325 -14.10 15.54 14.48
C PHE A 325 -12.74 16.17 14.26
N PHE A 326 -12.42 17.28 14.96
CA PHE A 326 -11.17 18.00 14.80
C PHE A 326 -9.94 17.17 15.20
N SER A 327 -10.02 16.35 16.22
CA SER A 327 -8.91 15.52 16.69
C SER A 327 -8.85 14.15 15.99
N TRP A 328 -9.84 13.78 15.18
CA TRP A 328 -9.86 12.50 14.49
C TRP A 328 -8.60 12.29 13.65
N ARG A 329 -8.24 13.27 12.79
CA ARG A 329 -7.01 13.27 11.98
C ARG A 329 -6.14 14.49 12.33
N ARG A 330 -5.98 14.81 13.61
CA ARG A 330 -5.12 15.92 14.04
C ARG A 330 -3.67 15.60 13.73
N LEU A 331 -3.00 16.46 12.95
CA LEU A 331 -1.60 16.30 12.53
C LEU A 331 -0.61 16.84 13.56
N LEU A 332 -1.01 17.90 14.26
CA LEU A 332 -0.26 18.53 15.36
C LEU A 332 -1.19 18.79 16.53
N ALA A 333 -0.81 18.31 17.70
CA ALA A 333 -1.44 18.65 18.96
C ALA A 333 -0.54 19.64 19.72
N ALA A 334 -1.01 20.87 19.93
CA ALA A 334 -0.25 21.94 20.57
C ALA A 334 0.29 21.51 21.96
N ALA A 335 -0.45 20.65 22.67
CA ALA A 335 -0.07 20.12 23.97
C ALA A 335 1.24 19.29 23.98
N ASN A 336 1.66 18.77 22.83
CA ASN A 336 2.91 18.02 22.70
C ASN A 336 4.14 18.91 22.58
N PHE A 337 3.97 20.23 22.44
CA PHE A 337 5.05 21.17 22.15
C PHE A 337 5.17 22.23 23.24
N THR A 338 6.39 22.76 23.45
CA THR A 338 6.62 23.85 24.42
C THR A 338 6.10 25.19 23.88
N SER A 339 6.10 26.23 24.72
CA SER A 339 5.62 27.59 24.37
C SER A 339 6.24 28.14 23.07
N GLY A 340 5.43 28.78 22.23
CA GLY A 340 5.78 29.17 20.87
C GLY A 340 5.44 28.09 19.82
N ALA A 341 4.73 27.09 20.21
CA ALA A 341 4.28 25.95 19.47
C ALA A 341 3.24 26.29 18.39
N PRO A 342 3.12 25.44 17.38
CA PRO A 342 2.01 25.52 16.46
C PRO A 342 0.66 25.37 17.20
N GLN A 343 -0.39 25.98 16.65
CA GLN A 343 -1.77 25.67 17.06
C GLN A 343 -2.08 24.20 16.71
N ASP A 344 -3.17 23.66 17.26
CA ASP A 344 -3.70 22.38 16.81
C ASP A 344 -4.02 22.45 15.32
N VAL A 345 -3.52 21.48 14.55
CA VAL A 345 -3.75 21.37 13.10
C VAL A 345 -4.40 20.04 12.79
N ALA A 346 -5.56 20.09 12.15
CA ALA A 346 -6.29 18.90 11.72
C ALA A 346 -6.27 18.73 10.20
N LEU A 347 -6.14 17.49 9.75
CA LEU A 347 -6.38 17.09 8.38
C LEU A 347 -7.87 16.86 8.17
N ILE A 348 -8.40 17.43 7.10
CA ILE A 348 -9.76 17.19 6.64
C ILE A 348 -9.70 16.24 5.44
N ASN A 349 -10.11 15.02 5.69
CA ASN A 349 -10.31 13.94 4.74
C ASN A 349 -11.54 13.14 5.21
N TRP A 350 -12.72 13.47 4.69
CA TRP A 350 -14.00 13.03 5.22
C TRP A 350 -14.90 12.48 4.11
N PRO A 351 -15.70 11.42 4.33
CA PRO A 351 -16.54 10.83 3.28
C PRO A 351 -17.48 11.81 2.59
N HIS A 352 -18.06 12.78 3.32
CA HIS A 352 -18.95 13.79 2.72
C HIS A 352 -18.21 14.83 1.84
N GLN A 353 -16.89 14.91 1.92
CA GLN A 353 -16.03 15.74 1.06
C GLN A 353 -15.65 15.03 -0.24
N ASP A 354 -15.87 13.73 -0.33
CA ASP A 354 -15.46 12.90 -1.46
C ASP A 354 -16.12 13.32 -2.77
N TYR A 355 -15.35 13.38 -3.83
CA TYR A 355 -15.87 13.64 -5.16
C TYR A 355 -16.26 12.32 -5.83
N ALA A 356 -17.56 12.05 -5.88
CA ALA A 356 -18.14 10.83 -6.43
C ALA A 356 -18.85 11.05 -7.80
N ALA A 357 -18.74 12.26 -8.38
CA ALA A 357 -19.49 12.60 -9.58
C ALA A 357 -18.97 11.92 -10.84
N GLU A 358 -17.65 11.84 -10.94
CA GLU A 358 -16.96 11.37 -12.14
C GLU A 358 -15.65 10.70 -11.71
N SER A 359 -15.34 9.55 -12.30
CA SER A 359 -14.02 8.91 -12.12
C SER A 359 -12.95 9.64 -12.91
N PRO A 360 -11.73 9.80 -12.38
CA PRO A 360 -10.59 10.36 -13.09
C PRO A 360 -9.93 9.35 -14.06
N LEU A 361 -10.31 8.06 -14.00
CA LEU A 361 -9.68 7.00 -14.77
C LEU A 361 -10.21 6.94 -16.20
N ASP A 362 -9.35 6.64 -17.16
CA ASP A 362 -9.64 6.50 -18.59
C ASP A 362 -10.30 7.76 -19.19
N ARG A 363 -9.78 8.93 -18.84
CA ARG A 363 -10.24 10.23 -19.33
C ARG A 363 -9.24 10.86 -20.29
N ALA A 364 -9.76 11.63 -21.25
CA ALA A 364 -8.93 12.54 -22.01
C ALA A 364 -8.30 13.58 -21.07
N PRO A 365 -7.11 14.11 -21.36
CA PRO A 365 -6.43 15.06 -20.48
C PRO A 365 -7.28 16.28 -20.12
N GLU A 366 -8.07 16.80 -21.06
CA GLU A 366 -8.97 17.95 -20.85
C GLU A 366 -10.08 17.61 -19.85
N ASP A 367 -10.66 16.41 -19.95
CA ASP A 367 -11.68 15.92 -19.02
C ASP A 367 -11.08 15.67 -17.64
N LEU A 368 -9.90 15.03 -17.57
CA LEU A 368 -9.19 14.80 -16.33
C LEU A 368 -8.92 16.11 -15.59
N ALA A 369 -8.38 17.12 -16.25
CA ALA A 369 -8.12 18.43 -15.65
C ALA A 369 -9.41 19.06 -15.05
N ARG A 370 -10.54 18.99 -15.78
CA ARG A 370 -11.85 19.49 -15.31
C ARG A 370 -12.39 18.68 -14.13
N ILE A 371 -12.26 17.37 -14.14
CA ILE A 371 -12.67 16.48 -13.04
C ILE A 371 -11.89 16.83 -11.77
N LEU A 372 -10.58 16.95 -11.88
CA LEU A 372 -9.71 17.30 -10.75
C LEU A 372 -10.01 18.70 -10.20
N GLN A 373 -10.27 19.69 -11.06
CA GLN A 373 -10.71 21.02 -10.64
C GLN A 373 -12.02 20.99 -9.85
N ARG A 374 -13.04 20.24 -10.33
CA ARG A 374 -14.32 20.09 -9.63
C ARG A 374 -14.16 19.39 -8.28
N ALA A 375 -13.26 18.42 -8.18
CA ALA A 375 -12.95 17.77 -6.92
C ALA A 375 -12.32 18.75 -5.92
N LYS A 376 -11.39 19.62 -6.33
CA LYS A 376 -10.85 20.70 -5.50
C LYS A 376 -11.95 21.68 -5.06
N GLN A 377 -12.84 22.05 -5.96
CA GLN A 377 -14.00 22.90 -5.64
C GLN A 377 -14.96 22.27 -4.63
N THR A 378 -15.13 20.93 -4.68
CA THR A 378 -15.92 20.20 -3.68
C THR A 378 -15.26 20.28 -2.31
N SER A 379 -13.96 20.12 -2.21
CA SER A 379 -13.22 20.28 -0.95
C SER A 379 -13.28 21.71 -0.42
N GLN A 380 -13.15 22.70 -1.29
CA GLN A 380 -13.32 24.13 -0.91
C GLN A 380 -14.74 24.42 -0.43
N ALA A 381 -15.76 23.82 -1.06
CA ALA A 381 -17.13 23.98 -0.64
C ALA A 381 -17.38 23.35 0.74
N PHE A 382 -16.72 22.23 1.05
CA PHE A 382 -16.79 21.63 2.38
C PHE A 382 -16.12 22.51 3.44
N LEU A 383 -14.98 23.12 3.15
CA LEU A 383 -14.35 24.11 4.04
C LEU A 383 -15.29 25.31 4.30
N TYR A 384 -15.88 25.88 3.26
CA TYR A 384 -16.85 26.96 3.39
C TYR A 384 -18.05 26.52 4.26
N CYS A 385 -18.58 25.32 4.03
CA CYS A 385 -19.67 24.76 4.80
C CYS A 385 -19.30 24.59 6.28
N MET A 386 -18.09 24.11 6.59
CA MET A 386 -17.61 24.01 7.98
C MET A 386 -17.56 25.37 8.65
N GLN A 387 -17.09 26.40 7.95
CA GLN A 387 -16.97 27.75 8.53
C GLN A 387 -18.31 28.46 8.73
N ASN A 388 -19.34 28.14 7.91
CA ASN A 388 -20.56 28.95 7.84
C ASN A 388 -21.86 28.20 8.13
N ASP A 389 -22.00 26.95 7.68
CA ASP A 389 -23.30 26.29 7.55
C ASP A 389 -23.49 25.04 8.39
N LEU A 390 -22.42 24.35 8.81
CA LEU A 390 -22.56 23.16 9.64
C LEU A 390 -23.21 23.51 11.00
N PRO A 391 -24.07 22.62 11.54
CA PRO A 391 -24.54 22.76 12.92
C PRO A 391 -23.35 22.85 13.89
N ARG A 392 -23.40 23.85 14.78
CA ARG A 392 -22.34 24.09 15.77
C ARG A 392 -22.62 23.36 17.06
N ASP A 393 -21.57 22.89 17.71
CA ASP A 393 -21.64 22.37 19.07
C ASP A 393 -22.20 23.47 20.01
N GLY A 394 -23.21 23.14 20.81
CA GLY A 394 -23.86 24.11 21.69
C GLY A 394 -24.87 25.04 21.01
N GLY A 395 -25.16 24.87 19.73
CA GLY A 395 -26.16 25.62 18.97
C GLY A 395 -25.57 26.68 18.04
N GLY A 396 -26.35 27.09 17.04
CA GLY A 396 -25.92 27.99 15.98
C GLY A 396 -25.35 27.25 14.75
N ARG A 397 -24.63 28.01 13.91
CA ARG A 397 -24.07 27.48 12.66
C ARG A 397 -22.64 27.99 12.43
N GLY A 398 -21.84 27.12 11.81
CA GLY A 398 -20.50 27.43 11.36
C GLY A 398 -19.45 27.53 12.45
N TYR A 399 -18.22 27.30 12.04
CA TYR A 399 -17.00 27.38 12.86
C TYR A 399 -16.03 28.37 12.22
N PRO A 400 -16.31 29.70 12.29
CA PRO A 400 -15.50 30.72 11.63
C PRO A 400 -14.06 30.81 12.18
N GLU A 401 -13.78 30.19 13.31
CA GLU A 401 -12.46 30.06 13.91
C GLU A 401 -11.55 29.04 13.19
N LEU A 402 -12.09 28.21 12.30
CA LEU A 402 -11.30 27.30 11.50
C LEU A 402 -10.58 28.06 10.38
N ARG A 403 -9.26 27.93 10.33
CA ARG A 403 -8.41 28.59 9.35
C ARG A 403 -7.72 27.57 8.45
N LEU A 404 -7.80 27.76 7.12
CA LEU A 404 -7.06 26.95 6.16
C LEU A 404 -5.54 27.13 6.33
N ARG A 405 -4.81 26.03 6.40
CA ARG A 405 -3.35 25.95 6.53
C ARG A 405 -2.74 25.50 5.20
N ALA A 406 -2.70 26.42 4.24
CA ALA A 406 -2.14 26.17 2.91
C ALA A 406 -0.65 25.76 2.95
N ASP A 407 0.09 26.28 3.94
CA ASP A 407 1.49 25.93 4.18
C ASP A 407 1.70 24.46 4.55
N VAL A 408 0.73 23.79 5.15
CA VAL A 408 0.82 22.36 5.49
C VAL A 408 0.82 21.50 4.23
N MET A 409 0.05 21.88 3.20
CA MET A 409 0.02 21.18 1.91
C MET A 409 1.04 21.76 0.92
N ASP A 410 1.65 22.89 1.25
CA ASP A 410 2.59 23.62 0.39
C ASP A 410 2.01 23.86 -1.01
N THR A 411 0.76 24.35 -1.06
CA THR A 411 0.02 24.70 -2.28
C THR A 411 -0.65 26.06 -2.10
N ALA A 412 -0.82 26.77 -3.19
CA ALA A 412 -1.42 28.11 -3.15
C ALA A 412 -2.92 28.08 -2.79
N ASP A 413 -3.63 27.01 -3.13
CA ASP A 413 -5.05 26.82 -2.86
C ASP A 413 -5.33 26.07 -1.54
N GLY A 414 -4.29 25.59 -0.87
CA GLY A 414 -4.37 24.84 0.40
C GLY A 414 -4.88 23.41 0.27
N MET A 415 -5.20 22.96 -0.95
CA MET A 415 -5.56 21.56 -1.20
C MET A 415 -4.28 20.72 -1.36
N SER A 416 -4.37 19.40 -1.12
CA SER A 416 -3.25 18.48 -1.34
C SER A 416 -2.68 18.59 -2.77
N LYS A 417 -1.40 18.26 -2.95
CA LYS A 417 -0.70 18.32 -4.25
C LYS A 417 -1.23 17.31 -5.26
N TYR A 418 -1.71 16.18 -4.76
CA TYR A 418 -2.29 15.09 -5.52
C TYR A 418 -3.64 14.69 -4.88
N PRO A 419 -4.63 14.25 -5.66
CA PRO A 419 -5.86 13.72 -5.06
C PRO A 419 -5.61 12.40 -4.32
N TYR A 420 -6.30 12.16 -3.21
CA TYR A 420 -6.32 10.86 -2.55
C TYR A 420 -7.16 9.88 -3.37
N ILE A 421 -6.51 9.14 -4.24
CA ILE A 421 -7.12 8.12 -5.10
C ILE A 421 -7.27 6.82 -4.31
N ARG A 422 -8.51 6.39 -4.10
CA ARG A 422 -8.81 5.15 -3.37
C ARG A 422 -8.76 3.92 -4.26
N GLU A 423 -9.17 4.02 -5.50
CA GLU A 423 -9.18 2.90 -6.44
C GLU A 423 -8.49 3.29 -7.74
N SER A 424 -7.59 2.42 -8.19
CA SER A 424 -6.89 2.57 -9.46
C SER A 424 -7.44 1.59 -10.51
N ARG A 425 -6.88 1.62 -11.71
CA ARG A 425 -6.95 0.49 -12.63
C ARG A 425 -6.38 -0.74 -11.94
N ARG A 426 -7.08 -1.86 -11.98
CA ARG A 426 -6.67 -3.11 -11.31
C ARG A 426 -6.27 -4.15 -12.36
N MET A 427 -5.02 -4.59 -12.32
CA MET A 427 -4.46 -5.51 -13.31
C MET A 427 -5.22 -6.84 -13.33
N ILE A 428 -5.52 -7.36 -14.52
CA ILE A 428 -5.98 -8.74 -14.69
C ILE A 428 -4.77 -9.66 -14.52
N ALA A 429 -4.53 -10.10 -13.28
CA ALA A 429 -3.39 -10.89 -12.86
C ALA A 429 -3.61 -12.40 -13.06
N ARG A 430 -2.58 -13.20 -12.75
CA ARG A 430 -2.67 -14.68 -12.73
C ARG A 430 -3.58 -15.18 -11.62
N GLY A 431 -3.61 -14.48 -10.48
CA GLY A 431 -4.53 -14.70 -9.36
C GLY A 431 -5.21 -13.41 -8.96
N SER A 432 -6.32 -13.53 -8.24
CA SER A 432 -7.03 -12.40 -7.66
C SER A 432 -7.47 -12.75 -6.25
N VAL A 433 -7.54 -11.74 -5.38
CA VAL A 433 -8.10 -11.87 -4.04
C VAL A 433 -9.52 -11.30 -4.08
N ALA A 434 -10.49 -12.07 -3.61
CA ALA A 434 -11.90 -11.72 -3.55
C ALA A 434 -12.37 -11.57 -2.10
N GLU A 435 -13.52 -10.95 -1.90
CA GLU A 435 -14.09 -10.67 -0.58
C GLU A 435 -14.15 -11.90 0.31
N GLN A 436 -14.64 -13.03 -0.22
CA GLN A 436 -14.75 -14.29 0.51
C GLN A 436 -13.40 -14.88 0.95
N ASP A 437 -12.29 -14.41 0.41
CA ASP A 437 -10.95 -14.84 0.82
C ASP A 437 -10.49 -14.15 2.11
N ILE A 438 -11.05 -12.99 2.45
CA ILE A 438 -10.53 -12.13 3.54
C ILE A 438 -11.57 -11.74 4.61
N VAL A 439 -12.85 -11.63 4.28
CA VAL A 439 -13.87 -11.14 5.21
C VAL A 439 -14.19 -12.16 6.30
N GLU A 440 -14.34 -11.63 7.53
CA GLU A 440 -14.53 -12.42 8.76
C GLU A 440 -15.66 -13.44 8.66
N ASP A 441 -16.81 -13.04 8.13
CA ASP A 441 -18.01 -13.90 8.04
C ASP A 441 -17.81 -15.13 7.15
N THR A 442 -16.84 -15.10 6.26
CA THR A 442 -16.54 -16.20 5.32
C THR A 442 -15.36 -17.05 5.76
N GLN A 443 -14.68 -16.67 6.84
CA GLN A 443 -13.47 -17.34 7.32
C GLN A 443 -13.72 -18.02 8.67
N PRO A 444 -13.59 -19.37 8.74
CA PRO A 444 -13.88 -20.13 9.97
C PRO A 444 -12.83 -19.94 11.07
N GLY A 445 -11.61 -19.51 10.70
CA GLY A 445 -10.47 -19.39 11.62
C GLY A 445 -10.12 -17.93 11.97
N PRO A 446 -9.07 -17.74 12.77
CA PRO A 446 -8.63 -16.41 13.17
C PRO A 446 -7.90 -15.64 12.05
N ARG A 447 -7.55 -16.31 10.95
CA ARG A 447 -6.89 -15.76 9.76
C ARG A 447 -7.77 -15.92 8.53
N ALA A 448 -7.56 -15.06 7.55
CA ALA A 448 -8.10 -15.18 6.22
C ALA A 448 -7.55 -16.43 5.50
N ARG A 449 -8.08 -16.72 4.32
CA ARG A 449 -7.57 -17.79 3.44
C ARG A 449 -6.05 -17.68 3.31
N LEU A 450 -5.38 -18.84 3.46
CA LEU A 450 -3.93 -18.93 3.30
C LEU A 450 -3.56 -19.22 1.84
N PHE A 451 -2.55 -18.49 1.35
CA PHE A 451 -1.98 -18.66 0.02
C PHE A 451 -0.55 -19.19 0.14
N GLU A 452 -0.25 -20.30 -0.51
CA GLU A 452 1.08 -20.92 -0.50
C GLU A 452 2.16 -20.01 -1.12
N ASP A 453 1.75 -19.13 -2.04
CA ASP A 453 2.58 -18.14 -2.71
C ASP A 453 2.55 -16.75 -2.04
N SER A 454 2.16 -16.65 -0.77
CA SER A 454 2.13 -15.39 -0.03
C SER A 454 3.47 -14.65 -0.10
N VAL A 455 3.42 -13.37 -0.44
CA VAL A 455 4.56 -12.45 -0.50
C VAL A 455 4.38 -11.26 0.45
N GLY A 456 3.35 -11.31 1.29
CA GLY A 456 3.08 -10.27 2.26
C GLY A 456 1.80 -10.49 3.04
N THR A 457 1.54 -9.62 4.01
CA THR A 457 0.32 -9.64 4.82
C THR A 457 -0.30 -8.27 4.94
N GLY A 458 -1.61 -8.24 5.22
CA GLY A 458 -2.36 -7.04 5.54
C GLY A 458 -3.42 -7.31 6.60
N TYR A 459 -3.86 -6.24 7.25
CA TYR A 459 -5.00 -6.27 8.16
C TYR A 459 -5.62 -4.88 8.23
N TYR A 460 -6.63 -4.66 7.43
CA TYR A 460 -7.44 -3.44 7.43
C TYR A 460 -8.82 -3.74 6.86
N MET A 461 -9.84 -3.02 7.31
CA MET A 461 -11.21 -3.21 6.86
C MET A 461 -11.35 -3.06 5.34
N VAL A 462 -12.25 -3.82 4.76
CA VAL A 462 -12.75 -3.57 3.42
C VAL A 462 -13.58 -2.29 3.49
N ASP A 463 -12.95 -1.16 3.15
CA ASP A 463 -13.54 0.17 3.23
C ASP A 463 -13.79 0.70 1.81
N ILE A 464 -15.06 0.67 1.40
CA ILE A 464 -15.50 1.08 0.06
C ILE A 464 -16.25 2.39 0.16
N HIS A 465 -15.70 3.40 -0.48
CA HIS A 465 -16.34 4.71 -0.63
C HIS A 465 -17.32 4.71 -1.81
N PRO A 466 -18.41 5.50 -1.73
CA PRO A 466 -19.43 5.55 -2.78
C PRO A 466 -18.84 5.89 -4.15
N CYS A 467 -19.40 5.31 -5.21
CA CYS A 467 -19.10 5.66 -6.59
C CYS A 467 -20.18 6.54 -7.24
N GLY A 468 -21.14 7.00 -6.46
CA GLY A 468 -22.24 7.88 -6.87
C GLY A 468 -22.86 8.62 -5.68
N ALA A 469 -23.50 9.73 -5.95
CA ALA A 469 -24.06 10.62 -4.92
C ALA A 469 -25.15 9.96 -4.02
N ASN A 470 -25.76 8.87 -4.45
CA ASN A 470 -26.85 8.19 -3.75
C ASN A 470 -26.47 6.82 -3.21
N GLU A 471 -25.19 6.46 -3.27
CA GLU A 471 -24.69 5.20 -2.76
C GLU A 471 -24.15 5.39 -1.35
N THR A 472 -24.32 4.38 -0.51
CA THR A 472 -23.66 4.32 0.80
C THR A 472 -22.36 3.53 0.65
N GLY A 473 -21.30 4.02 1.28
CA GLY A 473 -20.08 3.26 1.43
C GLY A 473 -20.32 1.94 2.18
N ARG A 474 -19.42 1.00 2.01
CA ARG A 474 -19.47 -0.30 2.68
C ARG A 474 -18.23 -0.49 3.52
N MET A 475 -18.39 -1.06 4.70
CA MET A 475 -17.30 -1.47 5.55
C MET A 475 -17.54 -2.92 5.98
N ARG A 476 -16.50 -3.76 5.88
CA ARG A 476 -16.51 -5.15 6.36
C ARG A 476 -15.22 -5.44 7.11
N MET A 477 -15.34 -6.17 8.20
CA MET A 477 -14.15 -6.57 8.96
C MET A 477 -13.48 -7.77 8.29
N PRO A 478 -12.19 -7.68 7.99
CA PRO A 478 -11.43 -8.82 7.49
C PRO A 478 -10.82 -9.60 8.65
N ARG A 479 -10.39 -10.81 8.36
CA ARG A 479 -9.32 -11.46 9.11
C ARG A 479 -7.96 -10.94 8.61
N PRO A 480 -6.87 -11.05 9.38
CA PRO A 480 -5.53 -10.83 8.85
C PRO A 480 -5.30 -11.67 7.61
N PHE A 481 -4.97 -11.04 6.50
CA PHE A 481 -4.92 -11.65 5.17
C PHE A 481 -3.51 -11.66 4.58
N GLN A 482 -3.32 -12.46 3.54
CA GLN A 482 -2.08 -12.57 2.79
C GLN A 482 -2.20 -11.90 1.41
N ILE A 483 -1.05 -11.47 0.89
CA ILE A 483 -0.89 -10.93 -0.47
C ILE A 483 -0.28 -12.07 -1.31
N PRO A 484 -1.03 -12.72 -2.22
CA PRO A 484 -0.46 -13.77 -3.05
C PRO A 484 0.42 -13.22 -4.16
N MET A 485 1.53 -13.87 -4.45
CA MET A 485 2.43 -13.50 -5.56
C MET A 485 1.68 -13.48 -6.90
N ALA A 486 0.75 -14.42 -7.08
CA ALA A 486 -0.06 -14.51 -8.30
C ALA A 486 -0.86 -13.23 -8.60
N ALA A 487 -1.23 -12.43 -7.58
CA ALA A 487 -1.91 -11.15 -7.75
C ALA A 487 -0.99 -10.03 -8.29
N LEU A 488 0.34 -10.20 -8.19
CA LEU A 488 1.31 -9.25 -8.75
C LEU A 488 1.77 -9.66 -10.16
N LEU A 489 1.46 -10.87 -10.63
CA LEU A 489 1.95 -11.37 -11.90
C LEU A 489 0.95 -11.12 -13.03
N PRO A 490 1.32 -10.41 -14.12
CA PRO A 490 0.46 -10.31 -15.29
C PRO A 490 0.21 -11.70 -15.90
N ARG A 491 -0.95 -11.90 -16.52
CA ARG A 491 -1.28 -13.19 -17.16
C ARG A 491 -0.26 -13.58 -18.22
N GLU A 492 0.10 -12.63 -19.07
CA GLU A 492 1.15 -12.81 -20.05
C GLU A 492 2.51 -12.42 -19.45
N PRO A 493 3.58 -13.20 -19.73
CA PRO A 493 4.90 -12.85 -19.29
C PRO A 493 5.33 -11.46 -19.82
N LEU A 494 5.77 -10.60 -18.90
CA LEU A 494 6.26 -9.26 -19.22
C LEU A 494 7.26 -8.86 -18.14
N ASN A 495 8.28 -8.07 -18.50
CA ASN A 495 9.20 -7.45 -17.52
C ASN A 495 8.54 -6.28 -16.77
N PHE A 496 7.36 -6.56 -16.21
CA PHE A 496 6.47 -5.57 -15.59
C PHE A 496 5.71 -6.19 -14.41
N LEU A 497 5.55 -5.43 -13.31
CA LEU A 497 4.66 -5.74 -12.20
C LEU A 497 3.96 -4.47 -11.69
N PRO A 498 2.74 -4.59 -11.14
CA PRO A 498 2.19 -3.57 -10.26
C PRO A 498 2.98 -3.54 -8.95
N ALA A 499 3.09 -2.37 -8.37
CA ALA A 499 3.77 -2.16 -7.09
C ALA A 499 2.94 -1.29 -6.11
N GLY A 500 1.65 -1.30 -6.24
CA GLY A 500 0.69 -0.58 -5.41
C GLY A 500 -0.70 -1.22 -5.51
N LYS A 501 -1.75 -0.42 -5.27
CA LYS A 501 -3.16 -0.86 -5.28
C LYS A 501 -3.69 -1.32 -6.64
N ASN A 502 -2.88 -1.24 -7.69
CA ASN A 502 -3.19 -1.64 -9.06
C ASN A 502 -2.94 -3.15 -9.35
N LEU A 503 -2.78 -3.96 -8.31
CA LEU A 503 -2.59 -5.42 -8.40
C LEU A 503 -3.91 -6.17 -8.70
N GLY A 504 -3.86 -7.50 -8.78
CA GLY A 504 -5.01 -8.39 -8.99
C GLY A 504 -5.88 -8.52 -7.75
N VAL A 505 -6.78 -7.57 -7.55
CA VAL A 505 -7.82 -7.54 -6.51
C VAL A 505 -9.15 -7.15 -7.14
N THR A 506 -10.26 -7.42 -6.44
CA THR A 506 -11.60 -6.95 -6.87
C THR A 506 -11.83 -5.51 -6.41
N HIS A 507 -12.93 -4.90 -6.87
CA HIS A 507 -13.40 -3.61 -6.37
C HIS A 507 -13.53 -3.62 -4.83
N LEU A 508 -14.12 -4.69 -4.28
CA LEU A 508 -14.34 -4.80 -2.83
C LEU A 508 -13.03 -4.98 -2.08
N THR A 509 -12.19 -5.93 -2.47
CA THR A 509 -10.94 -6.17 -1.74
C THR A 509 -9.91 -5.06 -1.93
N ASN A 510 -10.01 -4.26 -2.98
CA ASN A 510 -9.20 -3.05 -3.12
C ASN A 510 -9.33 -2.14 -1.87
N GLY A 511 -10.51 -2.09 -1.24
CA GLY A 511 -10.74 -1.34 0.00
C GLY A 511 -9.81 -1.71 1.15
N ALA A 512 -9.31 -2.96 1.21
CA ALA A 512 -8.37 -3.43 2.22
C ALA A 512 -6.90 -3.40 1.74
N PHE A 513 -6.67 -3.45 0.42
CA PHE A 513 -5.32 -3.55 -0.16
C PHE A 513 -4.68 -2.20 -0.47
N ARG A 514 -5.42 -1.09 -0.42
CA ARG A 514 -4.97 0.26 -0.77
C ARG A 514 -4.34 1.07 0.36
N LEU A 515 -4.17 0.50 1.57
CA LEU A 515 -3.74 1.23 2.76
C LEU A 515 -2.23 1.27 2.91
N HIS A 516 -1.74 2.28 3.65
CA HIS A 516 -0.32 2.61 3.77
C HIS A 516 0.63 1.41 4.01
N PRO A 517 0.45 0.57 5.06
CA PRO A 517 1.36 -0.55 5.29
C PRO A 517 1.20 -1.67 4.25
N VAL A 518 0.01 -1.84 3.68
CA VAL A 518 -0.28 -2.90 2.70
C VAL A 518 0.34 -2.55 1.35
N GLU A 519 0.16 -1.30 0.86
CA GLU A 519 0.82 -0.84 -0.36
C GLU A 519 2.35 -0.88 -0.25
N TRP A 520 2.90 -0.48 0.91
CA TRP A 520 4.34 -0.59 1.15
C TRP A 520 4.82 -2.03 1.01
N ASN A 521 4.09 -2.98 1.60
CA ASN A 521 4.42 -4.40 1.51
C ASN A 521 4.31 -4.92 0.06
N ILE A 522 3.26 -4.54 -0.69
CA ILE A 522 3.10 -4.87 -2.12
C ILE A 522 4.34 -4.39 -2.90
N GLY A 523 4.77 -3.17 -2.64
CA GLY A 523 5.97 -2.60 -3.26
C GLY A 523 7.23 -3.38 -2.95
N GLU A 524 7.50 -3.71 -1.70
CA GLU A 524 8.67 -4.53 -1.33
C GLU A 524 8.64 -5.91 -2.00
N ALA A 525 7.45 -6.52 -2.10
CA ALA A 525 7.29 -7.79 -2.81
C ALA A 525 7.61 -7.64 -4.31
N ALA A 526 7.07 -6.61 -4.97
CA ALA A 526 7.34 -6.33 -6.38
C ALA A 526 8.84 -6.06 -6.63
N GLY A 527 9.48 -5.27 -5.78
CA GLY A 527 10.92 -4.99 -5.84
C GLY A 527 11.78 -6.23 -5.66
N ALA A 528 11.40 -7.14 -4.75
CA ALA A 528 12.09 -8.41 -4.53
C ALA A 528 11.93 -9.36 -5.73
N ILE A 529 10.72 -9.47 -6.30
CA ILE A 529 10.46 -10.29 -7.50
C ILE A 529 11.27 -9.76 -8.68
N ALA A 530 11.23 -8.45 -8.93
CA ALA A 530 11.99 -7.81 -10.01
C ALA A 530 13.50 -8.07 -9.87
N SER A 531 14.04 -7.93 -8.67
CA SER A 531 15.45 -8.17 -8.38
C SER A 531 15.86 -9.60 -8.65
N LEU A 532 15.11 -10.58 -8.15
CA LEU A 532 15.39 -12.00 -8.37
C LEU A 532 15.25 -12.38 -9.85
N TRP A 533 14.26 -11.79 -10.55
CA TRP A 533 14.15 -11.99 -11.99
C TRP A 533 15.39 -11.49 -12.73
N LEU A 534 15.86 -10.28 -12.44
CA LEU A 534 17.03 -9.70 -13.08
C LEU A 534 18.31 -10.54 -12.87
N GLU A 535 18.45 -11.14 -11.70
CA GLU A 535 19.59 -12.01 -11.36
C GLU A 535 19.55 -13.35 -12.07
N ARG A 536 18.34 -13.87 -12.35
CA ARG A 536 18.15 -15.21 -12.93
C ARG A 536 17.85 -15.19 -14.43
N GLY A 537 17.36 -14.09 -14.95
CA GLY A 537 16.81 -14.00 -16.31
C GLY A 537 15.45 -14.71 -16.48
N ALA A 538 14.80 -15.11 -15.38
CA ALA A 538 13.51 -15.80 -15.38
C ALA A 538 12.69 -15.47 -14.12
N LEU A 539 11.38 -15.75 -14.16
CA LEU A 539 10.50 -15.59 -13.00
C LEU A 539 10.97 -16.48 -11.83
N PRO A 540 11.23 -15.90 -10.65
CA PRO A 540 11.57 -16.68 -9.47
C PRO A 540 10.39 -17.52 -8.97
N SER A 541 10.66 -18.61 -8.30
CA SER A 541 9.64 -19.37 -7.57
C SER A 541 9.15 -18.59 -6.34
N ALA A 542 7.93 -18.88 -5.89
CA ALA A 542 7.38 -18.27 -4.68
C ALA A 542 8.29 -18.49 -3.46
N GLY A 543 8.85 -19.70 -3.30
CA GLY A 543 9.75 -20.03 -2.18
C GLY A 543 11.03 -19.20 -2.15
N GLU A 544 11.56 -18.81 -3.30
CA GLU A 544 12.74 -17.94 -3.40
C GLU A 544 12.41 -16.50 -3.02
N VAL A 545 11.26 -15.99 -3.51
CA VAL A 545 10.75 -14.68 -3.15
C VAL A 545 10.47 -14.61 -1.65
N GLN A 546 9.80 -15.61 -1.10
CA GLN A 546 9.53 -15.74 0.33
C GLN A 546 10.82 -15.74 1.16
N GLY A 547 11.82 -16.52 0.74
CA GLY A 547 13.12 -16.53 1.41
C GLY A 547 13.80 -15.17 1.42
N GLN A 548 13.67 -14.41 0.35
CA GLN A 548 14.20 -13.05 0.26
C GLN A 548 13.42 -12.08 1.17
N LEU A 549 12.11 -12.09 1.07
CA LEU A 549 11.23 -11.18 1.82
C LEU A 549 11.33 -11.41 3.34
N ALA A 550 11.37 -12.66 3.78
CA ALA A 550 11.54 -12.98 5.19
C ALA A 550 12.86 -12.41 5.75
N ARG A 551 13.96 -12.48 4.99
CA ARG A 551 15.26 -11.87 5.37
C ARG A 551 15.20 -10.34 5.42
N LEU A 552 14.41 -9.72 4.56
CA LEU A 552 14.17 -8.27 4.58
C LEU A 552 13.28 -7.83 5.75
N GLY A 553 12.63 -8.77 6.44
CA GLY A 553 11.70 -8.47 7.54
C GLY A 553 10.29 -8.16 7.04
N VAL A 554 9.90 -8.76 5.92
CA VAL A 554 8.55 -8.70 5.38
C VAL A 554 7.74 -9.87 5.95
N PRO A 555 6.58 -9.63 6.61
CA PRO A 555 5.73 -10.69 7.10
C PRO A 555 5.03 -11.41 5.95
N LEU A 556 5.15 -12.74 5.92
CA LEU A 556 4.51 -13.64 4.95
C LEU A 556 3.30 -14.36 5.54
N PHE A 557 3.28 -14.46 6.85
CA PHE A 557 2.25 -15.07 7.66
C PHE A 557 1.97 -14.16 8.86
N TRP A 558 0.70 -13.94 9.16
CA TRP A 558 0.34 -13.00 10.22
C TRP A 558 0.54 -13.58 11.61
N PHE A 559 1.29 -12.84 12.42
CA PHE A 559 1.38 -12.98 13.86
C PHE A 559 1.28 -11.60 14.51
N ASP A 560 0.61 -11.50 15.65
CA ASP A 560 0.41 -10.24 16.38
C ASP A 560 1.47 -9.98 17.46
N ASP A 561 2.35 -10.97 17.74
CA ASP A 561 3.42 -10.93 18.73
C ASP A 561 4.83 -11.11 18.14
N LEU A 562 4.96 -11.13 16.81
CA LEU A 562 6.25 -11.34 16.12
C LEU A 562 6.69 -10.08 15.36
N ALA A 563 7.62 -9.35 15.95
CA ALA A 563 8.19 -8.15 15.33
C ALA A 563 9.19 -8.50 14.19
N PRO A 564 9.27 -7.70 13.09
CA PRO A 564 10.19 -7.94 11.98
C PRO A 564 11.68 -7.90 12.32
N ASP A 565 12.03 -7.35 13.46
CA ASP A 565 13.40 -7.30 14.00
C ASP A 565 13.74 -8.46 14.93
N HIS A 566 12.77 -9.33 15.25
CA HIS A 566 13.04 -10.54 16.03
C HIS A 566 14.12 -11.41 15.36
N PRO A 567 15.16 -11.89 16.08
CA PRO A 567 16.28 -12.63 15.49
C PRO A 567 15.87 -13.83 14.64
N ALA A 568 14.82 -14.55 15.06
CA ALA A 568 14.31 -15.72 14.36
C ALA A 568 13.13 -15.41 13.41
N PHE A 569 12.85 -14.13 13.12
CA PHE A 569 11.70 -13.73 12.29
C PHE A 569 11.63 -14.51 10.96
N ALA A 570 12.73 -14.52 10.20
CA ALA A 570 12.76 -15.21 8.90
C ALA A 570 12.46 -16.71 9.02
N ALA A 571 13.02 -17.37 10.02
CA ALA A 571 12.79 -18.79 10.25
C ALA A 571 11.32 -19.08 10.58
N ILE A 572 10.73 -18.30 11.48
CA ILE A 572 9.34 -18.45 11.90
C ILE A 572 8.39 -18.20 10.72
N GLN A 573 8.60 -17.13 9.95
CA GLN A 573 7.78 -16.80 8.80
C GLN A 573 7.82 -17.92 7.73
N LEU A 574 9.02 -18.43 7.42
CA LEU A 574 9.19 -19.50 6.46
C LEU A 574 8.63 -20.83 6.97
N ALA A 575 8.74 -21.14 8.25
CA ALA A 575 8.15 -22.34 8.84
C ALA A 575 6.61 -22.24 8.81
N ALA A 576 6.04 -21.09 9.15
CA ALA A 576 4.60 -20.89 9.18
C ALA A 576 3.98 -21.01 7.78
N ILE A 577 4.54 -20.34 6.75
CA ILE A 577 4.00 -20.40 5.40
C ILE A 577 4.11 -21.80 4.78
N ARG A 578 5.05 -22.62 5.23
CA ARG A 578 5.22 -24.01 4.81
C ARG A 578 4.39 -25.01 5.62
N GLY A 579 3.66 -24.54 6.65
CA GLY A 579 2.90 -25.40 7.57
C GLY A 579 3.77 -26.24 8.51
N LEU A 580 4.99 -25.75 8.80
CA LEU A 580 5.97 -26.41 9.68
C LEU A 580 5.99 -25.82 11.09
N TYR A 581 5.29 -24.72 11.32
CA TYR A 581 5.27 -24.01 12.59
C TYR A 581 4.07 -24.46 13.43
N PRO A 582 4.27 -24.77 14.73
CA PRO A 582 3.16 -25.07 15.60
C PRO A 582 2.30 -23.82 15.80
N LEU A 583 1.08 -23.85 15.27
CA LEU A 583 0.12 -22.75 15.39
C LEU A 583 -0.81 -23.02 16.57
N ASP A 584 -1.17 -21.96 17.28
CA ASP A 584 -2.33 -21.96 18.14
C ASP A 584 -3.58 -21.84 17.25
N ASP A 585 -4.44 -22.84 17.27
CA ASP A 585 -5.66 -22.91 16.43
C ASP A 585 -6.66 -21.78 16.79
N ALA A 586 -6.62 -21.27 18.02
CA ALA A 586 -7.51 -20.21 18.51
C ALA A 586 -6.92 -18.80 18.42
N GLY A 587 -5.60 -18.67 18.21
CA GLY A 587 -4.88 -17.41 18.35
C GLY A 587 -4.10 -16.96 17.11
N LEU A 588 -3.60 -15.74 17.20
CA LEU A 588 -2.74 -15.11 16.19
C LEU A 588 -1.26 -15.06 16.65
N HIS A 589 -0.94 -15.66 17.82
CA HIS A 589 0.38 -15.58 18.40
C HIS A 589 1.38 -16.57 17.80
N ALA A 590 2.59 -16.13 17.59
CA ALA A 590 3.73 -17.00 17.28
C ALA A 590 4.27 -17.66 18.56
N SER A 591 4.30 -16.93 19.66
CA SER A 591 4.89 -17.35 20.93
C SER A 591 6.29 -17.94 20.73
N PRO A 592 7.27 -17.19 20.19
CA PRO A 592 8.56 -17.73 19.73
C PRO A 592 9.32 -18.53 20.78
N ASP A 593 9.27 -18.07 22.03
CA ASP A 593 10.00 -18.66 23.15
C ASP A 593 9.26 -19.79 23.89
N ALA A 594 8.01 -20.10 23.47
CA ALA A 594 7.27 -21.20 24.04
C ALA A 594 7.95 -22.55 23.75
N PRO A 595 7.96 -23.48 24.72
CA PRO A 595 8.46 -24.83 24.48
C PRO A 595 7.55 -25.57 23.48
N VAL A 596 8.16 -26.38 22.62
CA VAL A 596 7.47 -27.25 21.67
C VAL A 596 7.08 -28.54 22.40
N THR A 597 5.87 -29.01 22.20
CA THR A 597 5.46 -30.36 22.65
C THR A 597 5.91 -31.44 21.67
N ARG A 598 5.97 -32.68 22.14
CA ARG A 598 6.32 -33.81 21.27
C ARG A 598 5.31 -34.05 20.14
N ALA A 599 4.03 -33.78 20.37
CA ALA A 599 3.00 -33.80 19.35
C ALA A 599 3.21 -32.76 18.26
N GLU A 600 3.53 -31.51 18.66
CA GLU A 600 3.85 -30.43 17.72
C GLU A 600 5.11 -30.73 16.92
N ALA A 601 6.15 -31.29 17.53
CA ALA A 601 7.36 -31.71 16.84
C ALA A 601 7.11 -32.84 15.85
N ALA A 602 6.24 -33.80 16.20
CA ALA A 602 5.83 -34.88 15.30
C ALA A 602 5.07 -34.35 14.08
N ALA A 603 4.10 -33.45 14.30
CA ALA A 603 3.35 -32.82 13.22
C ALA A 603 4.25 -31.99 12.29
N ALA A 604 5.17 -31.19 12.83
CA ALA A 604 6.14 -30.41 12.07
C ALA A 604 7.09 -31.31 11.26
N LEU A 605 7.55 -32.41 11.82
CA LEU A 605 8.41 -33.38 11.14
C LEU A 605 7.66 -34.12 10.01
N ALA A 606 6.43 -34.57 10.25
CA ALA A 606 5.59 -35.18 9.23
C ALA A 606 5.36 -34.22 8.04
N ALA A 607 5.03 -32.93 8.34
CA ALA A 607 4.84 -31.89 7.35
C ALA A 607 6.12 -31.59 6.55
N TYR A 608 7.30 -31.60 7.20
CA TYR A 608 8.60 -31.44 6.52
C TYR A 608 8.84 -32.49 5.44
N TYR A 609 8.38 -33.72 5.67
CA TYR A 609 8.42 -34.83 4.67
C TYR A 609 7.17 -34.89 3.78
N GLY A 610 6.40 -33.78 3.68
CA GLY A 610 5.27 -33.64 2.77
C GLY A 610 3.99 -34.32 3.23
N LYS A 611 3.89 -34.73 4.52
CA LYS A 611 2.72 -35.39 5.10
C LYS A 611 1.96 -34.40 5.98
N ARG A 612 0.96 -33.72 5.42
CA ARG A 612 0.07 -32.82 6.17
C ARG A 612 -1.05 -33.68 6.83
N LEU A 613 -0.84 -34.01 8.08
CA LEU A 613 -1.71 -34.90 8.88
C LEU A 613 -2.15 -34.17 10.14
N ASP A 614 -3.24 -34.62 10.76
CA ASP A 614 -3.58 -34.17 12.12
C ASP A 614 -2.55 -34.65 13.14
N LYS A 615 -2.63 -34.13 14.37
CA LYS A 615 -1.65 -34.46 15.43
C LYS A 615 -1.56 -35.96 15.71
N LYS A 616 -2.70 -36.68 15.75
CA LYS A 616 -2.74 -38.12 16.03
C LYS A 616 -2.08 -38.93 14.91
N ALA A 617 -2.49 -38.70 13.68
CA ALA A 617 -1.92 -39.39 12.52
C ALA A 617 -0.43 -39.08 12.33
N SER A 618 0.00 -37.83 12.66
CA SER A 618 1.42 -37.45 12.65
C SER A 618 2.25 -38.23 13.68
N ILE A 619 1.71 -38.42 14.90
CA ILE A 619 2.36 -39.23 15.94
C ILE A 619 2.47 -40.70 15.47
N GLU A 620 1.40 -41.26 14.94
CA GLU A 620 1.40 -42.64 14.42
C GLU A 620 2.44 -42.81 13.31
N LEU A 621 2.53 -41.88 12.39
CA LEU A 621 3.52 -41.87 11.31
C LEU A 621 4.96 -41.83 11.84
N VAL A 622 5.31 -40.84 12.68
CA VAL A 622 6.70 -40.66 13.14
C VAL A 622 7.18 -41.83 13.99
N LEU A 623 6.26 -42.55 14.69
CA LEU A 623 6.58 -43.77 15.44
C LEU A 623 6.76 -44.95 14.52
N SER A 624 5.86 -45.18 13.54
CA SER A 624 5.93 -46.30 12.59
C SER A 624 7.18 -46.22 11.70
N GLU A 625 7.56 -45.00 11.28
CA GLU A 625 8.79 -44.76 10.52
C GLU A 625 10.06 -44.77 11.38
N GLY A 626 9.89 -44.79 12.71
CA GLY A 626 10.99 -44.72 13.67
C GLY A 626 11.72 -43.39 13.68
N TRP A 627 11.08 -42.27 13.26
CA TRP A 627 11.67 -40.94 13.23
C TRP A 627 11.75 -40.31 14.62
N MET A 628 10.87 -40.70 15.52
CA MET A 628 10.89 -40.31 16.94
C MET A 628 10.96 -41.52 17.86
N ALA A 629 11.60 -41.33 19.01
CA ALA A 629 11.62 -42.37 20.06
C ALA A 629 10.27 -42.42 20.78
N ALA A 630 9.78 -43.62 21.03
CA ALA A 630 8.73 -43.86 22.03
C ALA A 630 9.32 -43.66 23.44
N ASP A 631 8.44 -43.36 24.41
CA ASP A 631 8.80 -43.33 25.82
C ASP A 631 9.02 -44.73 26.37
N HIS A 632 9.38 -44.85 27.65
CA HIS A 632 9.46 -46.14 28.33
C HIS A 632 8.16 -46.93 28.19
N ARG A 633 8.22 -48.17 27.73
CA ARG A 633 7.11 -49.12 27.51
C ARG A 633 6.26 -48.86 26.25
N ASN A 634 6.82 -48.31 25.17
CA ASN A 634 6.11 -48.00 23.91
C ASN A 634 4.97 -46.98 24.03
N TRP A 635 4.96 -46.17 25.04
CA TRP A 635 4.02 -45.04 25.17
C TRP A 635 4.62 -43.77 24.57
N PHE A 636 3.74 -42.96 23.98
CA PHE A 636 4.09 -41.64 23.50
C PHE A 636 3.27 -40.59 24.26
N HIS A 637 3.92 -39.75 25.04
CA HIS A 637 3.26 -38.69 25.76
C HIS A 637 3.28 -37.41 24.90
N PRO A 638 2.16 -37.06 24.26
CA PRO A 638 2.08 -35.98 23.26
C PRO A 638 2.36 -34.61 23.86
N ASP A 639 1.99 -34.36 25.10
CA ASP A 639 2.02 -33.06 25.76
C ASP A 639 3.33 -32.78 26.50
N LEU A 640 4.25 -33.74 26.58
CA LEU A 640 5.57 -33.50 27.17
C LEU A 640 6.41 -32.57 26.29
N PRO A 641 7.33 -31.80 26.90
CA PRO A 641 8.29 -31.02 26.14
C PRO A 641 9.12 -31.87 25.19
N PHE A 642 9.34 -31.37 24.00
CA PHE A 642 10.20 -31.97 23.00
C PHE A 642 11.65 -31.60 23.21
N TYR A 643 12.55 -32.56 23.03
CA TYR A 643 14.01 -32.42 23.05
C TYR A 643 14.60 -32.90 21.73
N TRP A 644 15.73 -32.34 21.27
CA TRP A 644 16.40 -32.76 20.04
C TRP A 644 16.74 -34.27 20.04
N THR A 645 16.99 -34.84 21.22
CA THR A 645 17.26 -36.26 21.39
C THR A 645 16.04 -37.16 21.13
N ASP A 646 14.84 -36.60 21.05
CA ASP A 646 13.64 -37.37 20.72
C ASP A 646 13.61 -37.73 19.21
N TRP A 647 14.30 -36.99 18.35
CA TRP A 647 14.43 -37.33 16.95
C TRP A 647 15.58 -38.29 16.70
N ARG A 648 15.32 -39.30 15.86
CA ARG A 648 16.31 -40.24 15.40
C ARG A 648 16.86 -39.77 14.03
N GLU A 649 17.77 -38.82 14.06
CA GLU A 649 18.29 -38.13 12.84
C GLU A 649 18.90 -39.15 11.84
N GLU A 650 19.45 -40.27 12.31
CA GLU A 650 19.97 -41.34 11.47
C GLU A 650 18.90 -42.04 10.61
N LYS A 651 17.62 -41.91 10.95
CA LYS A 651 16.47 -42.44 10.20
C LYS A 651 15.88 -41.45 9.19
N LEU A 652 16.21 -40.17 9.30
CA LEU A 652 15.59 -39.12 8.49
C LEU A 652 16.19 -39.06 7.09
N ARG A 653 15.37 -39.13 6.03
CA ARG A 653 15.80 -39.06 4.62
C ARG A 653 14.83 -38.21 3.82
N PRO A 654 15.26 -37.11 3.19
CA PRO A 654 16.62 -36.50 3.30
C PRO A 654 16.89 -36.03 4.74
N PRO A 655 18.17 -35.83 5.11
CA PRO A 655 18.53 -35.32 6.45
C PRO A 655 18.03 -33.90 6.66
N LEU A 656 17.73 -33.57 7.92
CA LEU A 656 17.38 -32.19 8.29
C LEU A 656 18.59 -31.25 8.09
N PRO A 657 18.33 -29.95 7.88
CA PRO A 657 19.39 -28.93 7.92
C PRO A 657 20.22 -29.05 9.21
N PRO A 658 21.52 -28.71 9.20
CA PRO A 658 22.39 -28.86 10.37
C PRO A 658 21.90 -27.99 11.57
N LEU A 659 22.01 -28.55 12.77
CA LEU A 659 21.71 -27.80 14.00
C LEU A 659 22.78 -26.75 14.23
N ARG A 660 22.39 -25.49 14.38
CA ARG A 660 23.28 -24.34 14.52
C ARG A 660 23.45 -23.87 15.97
N PHE A 661 22.77 -24.49 16.91
CA PHE A 661 22.77 -24.15 18.35
C PHE A 661 22.67 -25.41 19.18
N HIS A 662 23.36 -25.42 20.32
CA HIS A 662 23.32 -26.50 21.27
C HIS A 662 22.66 -26.00 22.57
N ARG A 663 21.49 -26.54 22.87
CA ARG A 663 20.80 -26.36 24.14
C ARG A 663 20.43 -27.74 24.73
N THR A 664 20.55 -27.86 26.02
CA THR A 664 20.18 -29.07 26.79
C THR A 664 18.77 -29.05 27.34
N GLY A 665 18.03 -27.92 27.14
CA GLY A 665 16.64 -27.76 27.60
C GLY A 665 15.59 -28.13 26.52
N PRO A 666 14.31 -27.97 26.86
CA PRO A 666 13.21 -28.13 25.89
C PRO A 666 13.41 -27.23 24.67
N VAL A 667 13.09 -27.77 23.50
CA VAL A 667 13.18 -27.02 22.23
C VAL A 667 12.12 -25.94 22.18
N ARG A 668 12.51 -24.72 21.83
CA ARG A 668 11.58 -23.61 21.64
C ARG A 668 11.03 -23.57 20.20
N ARG A 669 9.88 -22.95 20.01
CA ARG A 669 9.23 -22.83 18.69
C ARG A 669 10.14 -22.20 17.64
N TRP A 670 10.89 -21.16 17.98
CA TRP A 670 11.83 -20.52 17.06
C TRP A 670 13.02 -21.44 16.70
N GLU A 671 13.48 -22.29 17.62
CA GLU A 671 14.55 -23.25 17.38
C GLU A 671 14.10 -24.34 16.40
N LEU A 672 12.89 -24.86 16.59
CA LEU A 672 12.28 -25.79 15.67
C LEU A 672 12.13 -25.19 14.25
N ALA A 673 11.60 -23.97 14.16
CA ALA A 673 11.45 -23.25 12.90
C ALA A 673 12.80 -23.06 12.18
N SER A 674 13.82 -22.65 12.89
CA SER A 674 15.18 -22.47 12.37
C SER A 674 15.77 -23.78 11.84
N ARG A 675 15.58 -24.88 12.58
CA ARG A 675 16.05 -26.20 12.20
C ARG A 675 15.39 -26.70 10.90
N LEU A 676 14.05 -26.62 10.81
CA LEU A 676 13.28 -27.15 9.67
C LEU A 676 13.43 -26.30 8.40
N THR A 677 13.67 -25.02 8.52
CA THR A 677 13.81 -24.12 7.37
C THR A 677 15.28 -23.95 6.89
N GLY A 678 16.25 -24.28 7.75
CA GLY A 678 17.66 -23.96 7.53
C GLY A 678 17.97 -22.46 7.60
N ALA A 679 17.01 -21.61 7.94
CA ALA A 679 17.19 -20.17 8.09
C ALA A 679 17.98 -19.87 9.35
N GLY A 680 19.05 -19.09 9.22
CA GLY A 680 19.86 -18.65 10.36
C GLY A 680 19.08 -17.70 11.25
N VAL A 681 19.44 -17.72 12.54
CA VAL A 681 19.07 -16.70 13.53
C VAL A 681 20.10 -15.58 13.42
N LYS A 682 19.67 -14.34 13.38
CA LYS A 682 20.56 -13.15 13.30
C LYS A 682 21.27 -12.88 14.62
#